data_1ee8c95df6ca8b8283d68186acc1b399
#
_entry.id   1ee8c95df6ca8b8283d68186acc1b399
#
_cell.length_a   1.000
_cell.length_b   1.000
_cell.length_c   1.000
_cell.angle_alpha   90.00
_cell.angle_beta   90.00
_cell.angle_gamma   90.00
#
_symmetry.space_group_name_H-M   'P 1'
#
loop_
_entity.id
_entity.type
_entity.pdbx_description
1 polymer ?
#
loop_
_entity_poly.entity_id
_entity_poly.type
_entity_poly.pdbx_seq_one_letter_code
_entity_poly.pdbx_strand_id
1 'polypeptide(L)'
;MLKNINFKKVIIFFITLFILLFIYLIKVYITYDPKKLVEEVNYSKVVLDRKGQILSVFLNNEEEFHIKYDGEVPETLKTAVINYEDKKFYSHSGVDYPRILKSFFNNMIGRKKMGASTISMQVVKLLEPKKRTYFNKLVEVVKAYKLESEFSKEEILKIYLNNVPYGSNIVGYSGAIKMYFNKEVKDLSYAEATLLAVLPNSPGILNLKKNNDKLEAKRNRLLKTLLDRKLIDERQYKFSLLEKFPNKIYYYEKKAPQFSIFLKNKYPEKIIKSTLDYNLQKKLEKIVHDYSNAMKDVGINNAAVLVVNNKTKEVLAYVASQDFYDKRNNGEIDGLQAKRSPASLLKPFLFALSIDDGLIVPDSIYPDVPIYFGNFYPKNSSNTFTGMVKIEEALIKSLNIPFVKLLSDYGVDRFYYFLENNDNYPEDRFDKYGLSLILGTREMRPVDIGKLYIGLANYGKVSNLKYTLTEDKPKEYQQFSRGASYLTLETLSRVVRPGNEKLYSEQRPISWKTGTSYGMKDAWSVGVSPDYTVLVWLGNFNQKSIFSLSGVETAGNLLFKVFNIVDINSKTFEKPTDDLKEIEIDEKTGYRKFYDVESKKVFYPKDAKLLRISPYYKKIFVDENDMEIDSRSPNFDKRKEKIVIEYPIEVSNYFFLNGVRENKNVKIAYPVQNLNIFVPKDFDGYKKVAMKLYNPNNEYVYWYLDEDYVGYSNEKEKFFELDIGKHKLTIITENGAREEVKFNINKR
;
A
#
# COMPACT_ATOMS: atom_id res chain seq x y z
N MET A 1 59.93 -37.17 -49.30
CA MET A 1 59.95 -35.69 -49.13
C MET A 1 60.08 -35.28 -47.66
N LEU A 2 61.10 -35.70 -46.95
CA LEU A 2 61.33 -35.35 -45.52
C LEU A 2 62.83 -35.10 -45.25
N LYS A 3 63.52 -34.36 -46.15
CA LYS A 3 64.90 -33.90 -45.92
C LYS A 3 64.97 -32.38 -46.16
N ASN A 4 65.14 -31.62 -45.11
CA ASN A 4 65.49 -30.22 -44.86
C ASN A 4 64.50 -29.44 -44.01
N ILE A 5 64.03 -30.03 -42.89
CA ILE A 5 63.45 -29.21 -41.85
C ILE A 5 64.63 -28.56 -41.10
N ASN A 6 64.78 -27.21 -41.28
CA ASN A 6 65.84 -26.48 -40.58
C ASN A 6 65.47 -26.47 -39.06
N PHE A 7 66.08 -27.36 -38.32
CA PHE A 7 65.83 -27.59 -36.86
C PHE A 7 65.85 -26.32 -36.01
N LYS A 8 66.72 -25.36 -36.43
CA LYS A 8 66.79 -24.05 -35.78
C LYS A 8 65.48 -23.25 -35.99
N LYS A 9 64.88 -23.26 -37.15
CA LYS A 9 63.58 -22.56 -37.43
C LYS A 9 62.44 -23.19 -36.65
N VAL A 10 62.43 -24.49 -36.50
CA VAL A 10 61.44 -25.24 -35.70
C VAL A 10 61.58 -24.88 -34.22
N ILE A 11 62.79 -24.83 -33.67
CA ILE A 11 63.06 -24.41 -32.28
C ILE A 11 62.60 -22.94 -32.09
N ILE A 12 62.95 -22.03 -32.96
CA ILE A 12 62.56 -20.62 -32.92
C ILE A 12 61.01 -20.54 -32.94
N PHE A 13 60.33 -21.26 -33.80
CA PHE A 13 58.90 -21.30 -33.85
C PHE A 13 58.28 -21.75 -32.51
N PHE A 14 58.78 -22.83 -31.92
CA PHE A 14 58.26 -23.29 -30.60
C PHE A 14 58.58 -22.31 -29.48
N ILE A 15 59.75 -21.66 -29.49
CA ILE A 15 60.09 -20.61 -28.51
C ILE A 15 59.17 -19.42 -28.66
N THR A 16 58.93 -18.96 -29.88
CA THR A 16 57.99 -17.82 -30.15
C THR A 16 56.57 -18.20 -29.70
N LEU A 17 56.08 -19.37 -30.00
CA LEU A 17 54.78 -19.86 -29.55
C LEU A 17 54.68 -19.93 -28.01
N PHE A 18 55.75 -20.39 -27.35
CA PHE A 18 55.85 -20.43 -25.90
C PHE A 18 55.80 -19.00 -25.27
N ILE A 19 56.54 -18.05 -25.86
CA ILE A 19 56.57 -16.66 -25.42
C ILE A 19 55.17 -16.03 -25.60
N LEU A 20 54.51 -16.27 -26.73
CA LEU A 20 53.15 -15.76 -26.99
C LEU A 20 52.14 -16.33 -26.01
N LEU A 21 52.23 -17.63 -25.73
CA LEU A 21 51.40 -18.31 -24.72
C LEU A 21 51.65 -17.72 -23.34
N PHE A 22 52.92 -17.49 -22.98
CA PHE A 22 53.28 -16.91 -21.68
C PHE A 22 52.74 -15.49 -21.52
N ILE A 23 52.89 -14.64 -22.54
CA ILE A 23 52.32 -13.30 -22.56
C ILE A 23 50.78 -13.33 -22.42
N TYR A 24 50.13 -14.25 -23.13
CA TYR A 24 48.70 -14.46 -23.00
C TYR A 24 48.28 -14.83 -21.58
N LEU A 25 49.00 -15.77 -20.93
CA LEU A 25 48.71 -16.20 -19.57
C LEU A 25 48.94 -15.09 -18.54
N ILE A 26 49.96 -14.23 -18.72
CA ILE A 26 50.16 -13.01 -17.92
C ILE A 26 48.98 -12.08 -18.11
N LYS A 27 48.54 -11.82 -19.35
CA LYS A 27 47.34 -11.02 -19.62
C LYS A 27 46.13 -11.56 -18.89
N VAL A 28 45.89 -12.88 -18.95
CA VAL A 28 44.78 -13.54 -18.24
C VAL A 28 44.87 -13.29 -16.72
N TYR A 29 46.07 -13.42 -16.11
CA TYR A 29 46.28 -13.19 -14.68
C TYR A 29 45.96 -11.73 -14.30
N ILE A 30 46.38 -10.75 -15.11
CA ILE A 30 46.18 -9.33 -14.84
C ILE A 30 44.71 -8.94 -15.03
N THR A 31 44.05 -9.46 -16.07
CA THR A 31 42.68 -9.04 -16.43
C THR A 31 41.58 -9.82 -15.69
N TYR A 32 41.93 -10.93 -15.04
CA TYR A 32 40.96 -11.72 -14.28
C TYR A 32 40.64 -11.04 -12.93
N ASP A 33 39.39 -10.64 -12.74
CA ASP A 33 38.91 -10.02 -11.51
C ASP A 33 37.93 -10.96 -10.80
N PRO A 34 38.39 -11.80 -9.88
CA PRO A 34 37.53 -12.73 -9.19
C PRO A 34 36.57 -12.04 -8.19
N LYS A 35 36.92 -10.89 -7.64
CA LYS A 35 36.04 -10.16 -6.71
C LYS A 35 34.77 -9.70 -7.43
N LYS A 36 34.95 -9.06 -8.59
CA LYS A 36 33.83 -8.64 -9.44
C LYS A 36 32.93 -9.82 -9.80
N LEU A 37 33.50 -10.96 -10.22
CA LEU A 37 32.73 -12.16 -10.58
C LEU A 37 31.92 -12.73 -9.40
N VAL A 38 32.47 -12.68 -8.18
CA VAL A 38 31.77 -13.13 -6.96
C VAL A 38 30.62 -12.18 -6.62
N GLU A 39 30.78 -10.87 -6.82
CA GLU A 39 29.74 -9.87 -6.61
C GLU A 39 28.60 -10.00 -7.65
N GLU A 40 28.92 -10.33 -8.90
CA GLU A 40 27.97 -10.49 -10.01
C GLU A 40 27.19 -11.80 -9.98
N VAL A 41 27.47 -12.73 -9.05
CA VAL A 41 26.73 -14.00 -8.94
C VAL A 41 25.23 -13.73 -8.79
N ASN A 42 24.44 -14.39 -9.64
CA ASN A 42 22.99 -14.22 -9.67
C ASN A 42 22.28 -15.05 -8.58
N TYR A 43 22.38 -14.59 -7.33
CA TYR A 43 21.69 -15.21 -6.22
C TYR A 43 20.17 -15.00 -6.26
N SER A 44 19.45 -15.93 -5.67
CA SER A 44 18.02 -15.82 -5.39
C SER A 44 17.69 -14.63 -4.50
N LYS A 45 16.56 -13.95 -4.75
CA LYS A 45 16.06 -12.95 -3.81
C LYS A 45 15.43 -13.63 -2.60
N VAL A 46 15.80 -13.17 -1.42
CA VAL A 46 15.29 -13.65 -0.14
C VAL A 46 14.63 -12.48 0.61
N VAL A 47 13.39 -12.65 1.00
CA VAL A 47 12.67 -11.68 1.84
C VAL A 47 12.61 -12.23 3.26
N LEU A 48 13.06 -11.42 4.21
CA LEU A 48 13.10 -11.72 5.64
C LEU A 48 12.10 -10.83 6.38
N ASP A 49 11.56 -11.34 7.48
CA ASP A 49 10.83 -10.51 8.44
C ASP A 49 11.80 -9.63 9.25
N ARG A 50 11.28 -8.81 10.16
CA ARG A 50 12.08 -7.92 11.01
C ARG A 50 13.05 -8.65 11.95
N LYS A 51 12.81 -9.91 12.25
CA LYS A 51 13.65 -10.75 13.11
C LYS A 51 14.62 -11.64 12.34
N GLY A 52 14.64 -11.55 11.00
CA GLY A 52 15.48 -12.35 10.14
C GLY A 52 14.88 -13.70 9.73
N GLN A 53 13.62 -13.97 10.05
CA GLN A 53 12.95 -15.18 9.59
C GLN A 53 12.62 -15.09 8.09
N ILE A 54 12.90 -16.16 7.34
CA ILE A 54 12.57 -16.20 5.91
C ILE A 54 11.05 -16.16 5.70
N LEU A 55 10.61 -15.17 4.94
CA LEU A 55 9.23 -15.03 4.46
C LEU A 55 9.07 -15.70 3.08
N SER A 56 10.02 -15.47 2.19
CA SER A 56 9.97 -16.05 0.84
C SER A 56 11.35 -16.12 0.21
N VAL A 57 11.55 -17.14 -0.62
CA VAL A 57 12.71 -17.27 -1.50
C VAL A 57 12.21 -17.33 -2.93
N PHE A 58 12.74 -16.47 -3.78
CA PHE A 58 12.41 -16.43 -5.21
C PHE A 58 13.54 -17.05 -6.02
N LEU A 59 13.20 -17.82 -7.04
CA LEU A 59 14.17 -18.35 -7.99
C LEU A 59 14.97 -17.19 -8.62
N ASN A 60 16.25 -17.46 -8.93
CA ASN A 60 17.08 -16.55 -9.72
C ASN A 60 16.66 -16.56 -11.20
N ASN A 61 17.41 -15.85 -12.06
CA ASN A 61 17.09 -15.80 -13.50
C ASN A 61 17.33 -17.11 -14.25
N GLU A 62 18.11 -18.02 -13.67
CA GLU A 62 18.35 -19.38 -14.18
C GLU A 62 17.35 -20.41 -13.63
N GLU A 63 16.27 -19.94 -12.97
CA GLU A 63 15.24 -20.76 -12.31
C GLU A 63 15.78 -21.66 -11.19
N GLU A 64 16.82 -21.21 -10.45
CA GLU A 64 17.46 -21.95 -9.38
C GLU A 64 17.16 -21.34 -8.01
N PHE A 65 17.14 -22.19 -6.98
CA PHE A 65 17.28 -21.81 -5.58
C PHE A 65 18.76 -21.64 -5.25
N HIS A 66 19.30 -20.45 -5.51
CA HIS A 66 20.70 -20.11 -5.29
C HIS A 66 20.84 -19.10 -4.16
N ILE A 67 20.86 -19.59 -2.91
CA ILE A 67 20.80 -18.75 -1.71
C ILE A 67 22.21 -18.50 -1.19
N LYS A 68 22.63 -17.24 -1.14
CA LYS A 68 23.89 -16.84 -0.50
C LYS A 68 23.78 -17.02 1.02
N TYR A 69 24.75 -17.66 1.63
CA TYR A 69 24.88 -17.79 3.07
C TYR A 69 26.22 -17.22 3.57
N ASP A 70 26.11 -16.16 4.38
CA ASP A 70 27.27 -15.41 4.88
C ASP A 70 27.73 -15.87 6.29
N GLY A 71 26.98 -16.78 6.93
CA GLY A 71 27.35 -17.37 8.22
C GLY A 71 28.56 -18.33 8.17
N GLU A 72 28.91 -18.92 9.30
CA GLU A 72 30.00 -19.88 9.39
C GLU A 72 29.64 -21.19 8.68
N VAL A 73 30.61 -21.77 7.97
CA VAL A 73 30.48 -23.09 7.37
C VAL A 73 30.63 -24.14 8.48
N PRO A 74 29.69 -25.10 8.63
CA PRO A 74 29.80 -26.14 9.64
C PRO A 74 31.10 -26.96 9.51
N GLU A 75 31.75 -27.26 10.62
CA GLU A 75 32.98 -28.02 10.63
C GLU A 75 32.80 -29.43 10.03
N THR A 76 31.63 -30.03 10.25
CA THR A 76 31.26 -31.31 9.62
C THR A 76 31.31 -31.23 8.09
N LEU A 77 30.84 -30.13 7.50
CA LEU A 77 30.82 -29.92 6.05
C LEU A 77 32.22 -29.59 5.52
N LYS A 78 32.97 -28.71 6.20
CA LYS A 78 34.39 -28.44 5.85
C LYS A 78 35.20 -29.73 5.77
N THR A 79 35.14 -30.52 6.85
CA THR A 79 35.84 -31.81 6.96
C THR A 79 35.43 -32.74 5.82
N ALA A 80 34.16 -32.90 5.54
CA ALA A 80 33.68 -33.78 4.49
C ALA A 80 34.14 -33.33 3.08
N VAL A 81 33.95 -32.06 2.75
CA VAL A 81 34.25 -31.50 1.41
C VAL A 81 35.74 -31.50 1.13
N ILE A 82 36.58 -31.06 2.07
CA ILE A 82 38.03 -31.02 1.90
C ILE A 82 38.58 -32.45 1.72
N ASN A 83 38.11 -33.40 2.52
CA ASN A 83 38.59 -34.79 2.40
C ASN A 83 38.08 -35.50 1.14
N TYR A 84 36.98 -35.04 0.55
CA TYR A 84 36.49 -35.60 -0.70
C TYR A 84 37.12 -34.93 -1.94
N GLU A 85 37.09 -33.59 -2.01
CA GLU A 85 37.49 -32.82 -3.19
C GLU A 85 38.99 -32.51 -3.23
N ASP A 86 39.56 -32.05 -2.10
CA ASP A 86 40.92 -31.49 -2.09
C ASP A 86 41.64 -31.65 -0.73
N LYS A 87 42.19 -32.84 -0.53
CA LYS A 87 42.80 -33.23 0.75
C LYS A 87 43.94 -32.34 1.22
N LYS A 88 44.59 -31.60 0.34
CA LYS A 88 45.68 -30.68 0.59
C LYS A 88 45.31 -29.22 0.43
N PHE A 89 44.02 -28.91 0.50
CA PHE A 89 43.47 -27.55 0.23
C PHE A 89 44.26 -26.46 0.95
N TYR A 90 44.58 -26.64 2.22
CA TYR A 90 45.30 -25.63 3.00
C TYR A 90 46.82 -25.60 2.77
N SER A 91 47.40 -26.57 2.02
CA SER A 91 48.82 -26.70 1.85
C SER A 91 49.37 -26.32 0.47
N HIS A 92 48.48 -25.94 -0.47
CA HIS A 92 48.89 -25.46 -1.79
C HIS A 92 48.29 -24.09 -2.11
N SER A 93 48.86 -23.35 -3.07
CA SER A 93 48.41 -22.04 -3.54
C SER A 93 47.63 -22.19 -4.84
N GLY A 94 46.42 -22.77 -4.78
CA GLY A 94 45.50 -22.91 -5.92
C GLY A 94 45.60 -24.18 -6.71
N VAL A 95 46.77 -24.87 -6.71
CA VAL A 95 47.04 -26.05 -7.56
C VAL A 95 47.86 -27.09 -6.83
N ASP A 96 47.42 -28.37 -6.83
CA ASP A 96 48.14 -29.52 -6.33
C ASP A 96 48.92 -30.20 -7.48
N TYR A 97 50.16 -29.73 -7.72
CA TYR A 97 51.01 -30.25 -8.78
C TYR A 97 51.27 -31.76 -8.69
N PRO A 98 51.62 -32.33 -7.52
CA PRO A 98 51.79 -33.79 -7.40
C PRO A 98 50.55 -34.57 -7.83
N ARG A 99 49.38 -34.08 -7.52
CA ARG A 99 48.09 -34.69 -7.92
C ARG A 99 47.85 -34.59 -9.42
N ILE A 100 48.17 -33.46 -10.04
CA ILE A 100 48.06 -33.26 -11.50
C ILE A 100 48.97 -34.21 -12.24
N LEU A 101 50.27 -34.32 -11.85
CA LEU A 101 51.23 -35.23 -12.46
C LEU A 101 50.77 -36.66 -12.32
N LYS A 102 50.35 -37.10 -11.13
CA LYS A 102 49.79 -38.42 -10.90
C LYS A 102 48.57 -38.74 -11.76
N SER A 103 47.68 -37.78 -11.91
CA SER A 103 46.47 -37.91 -12.76
C SER A 103 46.83 -38.02 -14.23
N PHE A 104 47.80 -37.24 -14.70
CA PHE A 104 48.29 -37.27 -16.07
C PHE A 104 48.90 -38.63 -16.41
N PHE A 105 49.80 -39.17 -15.55
CA PHE A 105 50.41 -40.49 -15.74
C PHE A 105 49.38 -41.63 -15.70
N ASN A 106 48.38 -41.58 -14.77
CA ASN A 106 47.33 -42.59 -14.72
C ASN A 106 46.44 -42.60 -15.96
N ASN A 107 46.13 -41.40 -16.50
CA ASN A 107 45.34 -41.28 -17.73
C ASN A 107 46.13 -41.78 -18.96
N MET A 108 47.45 -41.57 -19.00
CA MET A 108 48.32 -42.04 -20.08
C MET A 108 48.45 -43.57 -20.13
N ILE A 109 48.43 -44.20 -18.95
CA ILE A 109 48.57 -45.66 -18.80
C ILE A 109 47.21 -46.39 -18.87
N GLY A 110 46.11 -45.67 -19.18
CA GLY A 110 44.75 -46.23 -19.28
C GLY A 110 44.14 -46.69 -17.96
N ARG A 111 44.72 -46.29 -16.82
CA ARG A 111 44.14 -46.53 -15.48
C ARG A 111 42.93 -45.64 -15.21
N LYS A 112 42.13 -46.01 -14.22
CA LYS A 112 40.90 -45.28 -13.82
C LYS A 112 41.13 -43.76 -13.77
N LYS A 113 40.36 -42.98 -14.53
CA LYS A 113 40.45 -41.52 -14.56
C LYS A 113 40.37 -40.94 -13.14
N MET A 114 41.39 -40.22 -12.71
CA MET A 114 41.43 -39.48 -11.45
C MET A 114 41.23 -38.00 -11.69
N GLY A 115 40.32 -37.36 -10.93
CA GLY A 115 40.19 -35.92 -10.93
C GLY A 115 41.38 -35.24 -10.25
N ALA A 116 41.91 -34.18 -10.87
CA ALA A 116 43.07 -33.44 -10.37
C ALA A 116 42.77 -31.98 -10.09
N SER A 117 41.51 -31.54 -10.21
CA SER A 117 41.10 -30.17 -9.91
C SER A 117 41.06 -29.93 -8.42
N THR A 118 41.59 -28.80 -7.97
CA THR A 118 41.50 -28.30 -6.61
C THR A 118 40.14 -27.56 -6.40
N ILE A 119 39.80 -27.23 -5.15
CA ILE A 119 38.61 -26.40 -4.84
C ILE A 119 38.74 -25.04 -5.52
N SER A 120 39.93 -24.40 -5.48
CA SER A 120 40.17 -23.10 -6.14
C SER A 120 39.93 -23.13 -7.66
N MET A 121 40.39 -24.21 -8.33
CA MET A 121 40.11 -24.43 -9.76
C MET A 121 38.62 -24.66 -10.02
N GLN A 122 37.93 -25.35 -9.13
CA GLN A 122 36.46 -25.53 -9.24
C GLN A 122 35.70 -24.21 -9.06
N VAL A 123 36.12 -23.33 -8.14
CA VAL A 123 35.56 -21.98 -8.00
C VAL A 123 35.68 -21.19 -9.30
N VAL A 124 36.88 -21.15 -9.90
CA VAL A 124 37.09 -20.47 -11.20
C VAL A 124 36.13 -20.99 -12.26
N LYS A 125 35.92 -22.31 -12.32
CA LYS A 125 35.01 -22.94 -13.28
C LYS A 125 33.52 -22.62 -12.97
N LEU A 126 33.14 -22.51 -11.69
CA LEU A 126 31.78 -22.16 -11.29
C LEU A 126 31.46 -20.69 -11.62
N LEU A 127 32.41 -19.79 -11.39
CA LEU A 127 32.26 -18.38 -11.66
C LEU A 127 32.29 -18.04 -13.16
N GLU A 128 33.09 -18.80 -13.95
CA GLU A 128 33.23 -18.58 -15.39
C GLU A 128 33.24 -19.93 -16.14
N PRO A 129 32.09 -20.56 -16.40
CA PRO A 129 31.99 -21.85 -17.06
C PRO A 129 32.55 -21.80 -18.48
N LYS A 130 33.51 -22.68 -18.80
CA LYS A 130 34.10 -22.81 -20.14
C LYS A 130 34.11 -24.27 -20.61
N LYS A 131 34.17 -24.49 -21.93
CA LYS A 131 34.32 -25.85 -22.51
C LYS A 131 35.56 -26.54 -22.00
N ARG A 132 35.51 -27.86 -21.76
CA ARG A 132 36.62 -28.68 -21.29
C ARG A 132 37.64 -28.90 -22.39
N THR A 133 38.72 -28.11 -22.41
CA THR A 133 39.90 -28.25 -23.26
C THR A 133 41.16 -28.18 -22.41
N TYR A 134 42.28 -28.72 -22.89
CA TYR A 134 43.58 -28.61 -22.20
C TYR A 134 44.02 -27.15 -22.06
N PHE A 135 43.73 -26.33 -23.07
CA PHE A 135 44.03 -24.92 -23.02
C PHE A 135 43.24 -24.19 -21.93
N ASN A 136 41.92 -24.40 -21.89
CA ASN A 136 41.08 -23.82 -20.83
C ASN A 136 41.49 -24.33 -19.44
N LYS A 137 42.01 -25.56 -19.34
CA LYS A 137 42.53 -26.08 -18.08
C LYS A 137 43.82 -25.37 -17.62
N LEU A 138 44.68 -24.98 -18.55
CA LEU A 138 45.84 -24.12 -18.24
C LEU A 138 45.42 -22.71 -17.80
N VAL A 139 44.43 -22.12 -18.48
CA VAL A 139 43.86 -20.83 -18.09
C VAL A 139 43.23 -20.90 -16.69
N GLU A 140 42.52 -22.02 -16.37
CA GLU A 140 41.92 -22.25 -15.06
C GLU A 140 43.00 -22.31 -13.95
N VAL A 141 44.16 -22.90 -14.21
CA VAL A 141 45.31 -22.91 -13.29
C VAL A 141 45.77 -21.48 -12.98
N VAL A 142 45.98 -20.63 -14.00
CA VAL A 142 46.43 -19.25 -13.82
C VAL A 142 45.40 -18.44 -13.04
N LYS A 143 44.11 -18.61 -13.35
CA LYS A 143 43.05 -17.95 -12.64
C LYS A 143 42.90 -18.41 -11.20
N ALA A 144 43.18 -19.70 -10.90
CA ALA A 144 43.17 -20.22 -9.54
C ALA A 144 44.26 -19.55 -8.68
N TYR A 145 45.44 -19.27 -9.25
CA TYR A 145 46.47 -18.47 -8.57
C TYR A 145 46.02 -17.05 -8.27
N LYS A 146 45.39 -16.42 -9.23
CA LYS A 146 44.85 -15.06 -9.01
C LYS A 146 43.76 -15.07 -7.94
N LEU A 147 42.84 -16.06 -7.94
CA LEU A 147 41.83 -16.22 -6.91
C LEU A 147 42.46 -16.33 -5.51
N GLU A 148 43.51 -17.18 -5.34
CA GLU A 148 44.23 -17.37 -4.08
C GLU A 148 45.03 -16.11 -3.64
N SER A 149 45.36 -15.20 -4.55
CA SER A 149 45.98 -13.92 -4.20
C SER A 149 45.01 -12.89 -3.67
N GLU A 150 43.71 -13.05 -3.95
CA GLU A 150 42.66 -12.11 -3.61
C GLU A 150 41.77 -12.56 -2.44
N PHE A 151 41.66 -13.85 -2.20
CA PHE A 151 40.82 -14.47 -1.17
C PHE A 151 41.61 -15.47 -0.31
N SER A 152 41.28 -15.48 0.97
CA SER A 152 41.78 -16.51 1.90
C SER A 152 41.19 -17.89 1.59
N LYS A 153 41.79 -18.93 2.12
CA LYS A 153 41.27 -20.32 1.98
C LYS A 153 39.85 -20.49 2.49
N GLU A 154 39.50 -19.86 3.59
CA GLU A 154 38.15 -19.91 4.15
C GLU A 154 37.14 -19.24 3.24
N GLU A 155 37.52 -18.09 2.67
CA GLU A 155 36.65 -17.38 1.70
C GLU A 155 36.46 -18.19 0.42
N ILE A 156 37.54 -18.80 -0.12
CA ILE A 156 37.45 -19.66 -1.30
C ILE A 156 36.54 -20.87 -1.05
N LEU A 157 36.67 -21.50 0.11
CA LEU A 157 35.81 -22.63 0.49
C LEU A 157 34.33 -22.17 0.59
N LYS A 158 34.11 -21.03 1.19
CA LYS A 158 32.77 -20.43 1.30
C LYS A 158 32.16 -20.07 -0.07
N ILE A 159 32.97 -19.48 -0.96
CA ILE A 159 32.58 -19.23 -2.35
C ILE A 159 32.22 -20.53 -3.05
N TYR A 160 33.05 -21.54 -2.94
CA TYR A 160 32.80 -22.88 -3.50
C TYR A 160 31.46 -23.44 -3.04
N LEU A 161 31.24 -23.51 -1.72
CA LEU A 161 30.05 -24.11 -1.12
C LEU A 161 28.76 -23.32 -1.45
N ASN A 162 28.85 -22.02 -1.58
CA ASN A 162 27.70 -21.16 -1.98
C ASN A 162 27.34 -21.31 -3.46
N ASN A 163 28.25 -21.77 -4.33
CA ASN A 163 28.04 -21.78 -5.78
C ASN A 163 28.00 -23.16 -6.42
N VAL A 164 28.26 -24.21 -5.64
CA VAL A 164 28.23 -25.58 -6.18
C VAL A 164 26.78 -26.09 -6.30
N PRO A 165 26.41 -26.76 -7.44
CA PRO A 165 25.09 -27.35 -7.60
C PRO A 165 24.96 -28.67 -6.81
N TYR A 166 23.83 -28.83 -6.14
CA TYR A 166 23.51 -30.04 -5.34
C TYR A 166 22.48 -30.95 -5.99
N GLY A 167 22.05 -30.65 -7.21
CA GLY A 167 21.04 -31.39 -7.96
C GLY A 167 19.70 -30.72 -7.99
N SER A 168 18.79 -31.14 -8.88
CA SER A 168 17.58 -30.41 -9.24
C SER A 168 17.94 -28.96 -9.62
N ASN A 169 17.22 -27.98 -9.12
CA ASN A 169 17.54 -26.56 -9.27
C ASN A 169 18.06 -25.94 -7.95
N ILE A 170 18.85 -26.69 -7.19
CA ILE A 170 19.41 -26.28 -5.89
C ILE A 170 20.89 -25.99 -6.04
N VAL A 171 21.28 -24.74 -5.81
CA VAL A 171 22.68 -24.26 -5.81
C VAL A 171 22.98 -23.63 -4.44
N GLY A 172 24.17 -23.98 -3.90
CA GLY A 172 24.58 -23.52 -2.59
C GLY A 172 24.13 -24.44 -1.45
N TYR A 173 25.07 -24.65 -0.49
CA TYR A 173 24.90 -25.63 0.59
C TYR A 173 23.75 -25.28 1.57
N SER A 174 23.54 -24.02 1.87
CA SER A 174 22.48 -23.60 2.81
C SER A 174 21.10 -23.98 2.28
N GLY A 175 20.86 -23.72 0.98
CA GLY A 175 19.63 -24.13 0.28
C GLY A 175 19.50 -25.65 0.26
N ALA A 176 20.60 -26.38 -0.02
CA ALA A 176 20.61 -27.84 -0.02
C ALA A 176 20.30 -28.43 1.36
N ILE A 177 20.90 -27.90 2.43
CA ILE A 177 20.62 -28.34 3.81
C ILE A 177 19.13 -28.14 4.14
N LYS A 178 18.59 -26.95 3.87
CA LYS A 178 17.19 -26.69 4.14
C LYS A 178 16.26 -27.56 3.31
N MET A 179 16.51 -27.67 2.02
CA MET A 179 15.61 -28.36 1.09
C MET A 179 15.67 -29.88 1.16
N TYR A 180 16.86 -30.47 1.48
CA TYR A 180 16.97 -31.91 1.62
C TYR A 180 16.71 -32.41 3.03
N PHE A 181 17.10 -31.65 4.07
CA PHE A 181 17.09 -32.16 5.46
C PHE A 181 16.13 -31.38 6.37
N ASN A 182 15.61 -30.24 5.91
CA ASN A 182 14.75 -29.30 6.70
C ASN A 182 15.40 -28.88 8.03
N LYS A 183 16.71 -28.63 8.01
CA LYS A 183 17.53 -28.26 9.17
C LYS A 183 18.15 -26.87 9.02
N GLU A 184 18.59 -26.30 10.14
CA GLU A 184 19.49 -25.15 10.15
C GLU A 184 20.90 -25.58 9.77
N VAL A 185 21.68 -24.65 9.19
CA VAL A 185 23.04 -24.93 8.70
C VAL A 185 23.94 -25.49 9.79
N LYS A 186 23.84 -25.03 11.03
CA LYS A 186 24.63 -25.46 12.18
C LYS A 186 24.35 -26.90 12.64
N ASP A 187 23.19 -27.45 12.32
CA ASP A 187 22.71 -28.75 12.83
C ASP A 187 23.03 -29.91 11.87
N LEU A 188 23.96 -29.70 10.94
CA LEU A 188 24.33 -30.68 9.92
C LEU A 188 25.13 -31.84 10.50
N SER A 189 24.64 -33.07 10.34
CA SER A 189 25.35 -34.30 10.77
C SER A 189 26.49 -34.66 9.82
N TYR A 190 27.42 -35.55 10.25
CA TYR A 190 28.47 -36.09 9.39
C TYR A 190 27.88 -36.90 8.22
N ALA A 191 26.79 -37.64 8.42
CA ALA A 191 26.12 -38.38 7.34
C ALA A 191 25.58 -37.42 6.24
N GLU A 192 24.92 -36.35 6.64
CA GLU A 192 24.40 -35.33 5.75
C GLU A 192 25.50 -34.52 5.08
N ALA A 193 26.54 -34.15 5.86
CA ALA A 193 27.70 -33.42 5.34
C ALA A 193 28.47 -34.25 4.28
N THR A 194 28.68 -35.54 4.52
CA THR A 194 29.32 -36.42 3.55
C THR A 194 28.48 -36.71 2.33
N LEU A 195 27.12 -36.73 2.48
CA LEU A 195 26.20 -36.79 1.36
C LEU A 195 26.32 -35.52 0.50
N LEU A 196 26.29 -34.33 1.10
CA LEU A 196 26.49 -33.08 0.37
C LEU A 196 27.86 -32.99 -0.30
N ALA A 197 28.92 -33.48 0.31
CA ALA A 197 30.26 -33.50 -0.30
C ALA A 197 30.35 -34.35 -1.57
N VAL A 198 29.56 -35.42 -1.69
CA VAL A 198 29.61 -36.32 -2.87
C VAL A 198 28.61 -35.99 -3.96
N LEU A 199 27.56 -35.19 -3.66
CA LEU A 199 26.48 -34.81 -4.60
C LEU A 199 26.99 -33.99 -5.80
N PRO A 200 27.83 -32.95 -5.66
CA PRO A 200 28.24 -32.10 -6.76
C PRO A 200 28.88 -32.82 -7.94
N ASN A 201 29.55 -33.91 -7.66
CA ASN A 201 30.17 -34.75 -8.70
C ASN A 201 29.20 -35.72 -9.38
N SER A 202 27.93 -35.71 -8.97
CA SER A 202 26.92 -36.62 -9.50
C SER A 202 25.50 -36.07 -9.22
N PRO A 203 25.19 -34.84 -9.62
CA PRO A 203 23.96 -34.15 -9.23
C PRO A 203 22.67 -34.83 -9.73
N GLY A 204 22.74 -35.63 -10.78
CA GLY A 204 21.62 -36.42 -11.32
C GLY A 204 21.41 -37.78 -10.67
N ILE A 205 22.26 -38.19 -9.69
CA ILE A 205 22.20 -39.56 -9.09
C ILE A 205 21.23 -39.59 -7.90
N LEU A 206 21.02 -38.49 -7.18
CA LEU A 206 20.08 -38.47 -6.05
C LEU A 206 18.64 -38.64 -6.57
N ASN A 207 18.06 -39.79 -6.25
CA ASN A 207 16.68 -40.06 -6.57
C ASN A 207 15.87 -40.18 -5.27
N LEU A 208 14.91 -39.25 -5.08
CA LEU A 208 14.08 -39.19 -3.87
C LEU A 208 13.07 -40.36 -3.77
N LYS A 209 12.81 -41.06 -4.89
CA LYS A 209 11.78 -42.12 -4.97
C LYS A 209 12.37 -43.53 -5.20
N LYS A 210 13.68 -43.62 -5.51
CA LYS A 210 14.34 -44.91 -5.87
C LYS A 210 15.56 -45.17 -5.01
N ASN A 211 16.08 -46.39 -5.13
CA ASN A 211 17.28 -46.81 -4.43
C ASN A 211 18.52 -45.98 -4.83
N ASN A 212 19.26 -45.51 -3.85
CA ASN A 212 20.43 -44.65 -4.01
C ASN A 212 21.77 -45.41 -3.79
N ASP A 213 21.86 -46.73 -4.04
CA ASP A 213 22.98 -47.58 -3.73
C ASP A 213 24.34 -47.01 -4.14
N LYS A 214 24.42 -46.42 -5.36
CA LYS A 214 25.67 -45.82 -5.85
C LYS A 214 26.08 -44.58 -5.04
N LEU A 215 25.12 -43.79 -4.61
CA LEU A 215 25.35 -42.60 -3.82
C LEU A 215 25.70 -42.97 -2.38
N GLU A 216 24.99 -43.96 -1.85
CA GLU A 216 25.27 -44.52 -0.53
C GLU A 216 26.69 -45.12 -0.45
N ALA A 217 27.09 -45.90 -1.44
CA ALA A 217 28.47 -46.44 -1.51
C ALA A 217 29.51 -45.31 -1.55
N LYS A 218 29.26 -44.17 -2.23
CA LYS A 218 30.17 -43.02 -2.23
C LYS A 218 30.21 -42.34 -0.86
N ARG A 219 29.06 -42.08 -0.22
CA ARG A 219 28.95 -41.51 1.11
C ARG A 219 29.68 -42.39 2.14
N ASN A 220 29.36 -43.66 2.16
CA ASN A 220 29.94 -44.61 3.13
C ASN A 220 31.49 -44.76 2.96
N ARG A 221 31.99 -44.69 1.71
CA ARG A 221 33.44 -44.65 1.44
C ARG A 221 34.07 -43.38 2.02
N LEU A 222 33.42 -42.23 1.89
CA LEU A 222 33.93 -41.00 2.48
C LEU A 222 33.92 -41.07 4.01
N LEU A 223 32.82 -41.53 4.61
CA LEU A 223 32.72 -41.76 6.06
C LEU A 223 33.86 -42.69 6.57
N LYS A 224 34.12 -43.79 5.87
CA LYS A 224 35.26 -44.68 6.19
C LYS A 224 36.62 -43.96 6.09
N THR A 225 36.78 -43.10 5.07
CA THR A 225 37.99 -42.28 4.91
C THR A 225 38.17 -41.30 6.08
N LEU A 226 37.09 -40.70 6.59
CA LEU A 226 37.14 -39.80 7.74
C LEU A 226 37.50 -40.55 9.03
N LEU A 227 36.94 -41.76 9.23
CA LEU A 227 37.31 -42.66 10.35
C LEU A 227 38.78 -43.06 10.30
N ASP A 228 39.26 -43.57 9.14
CA ASP A 228 40.64 -44.00 8.97
C ASP A 228 41.67 -42.89 9.21
N ARG A 229 41.25 -41.64 8.99
CA ARG A 229 42.03 -40.43 9.27
C ARG A 229 41.85 -39.87 10.69
N LYS A 230 41.06 -40.53 11.54
CA LYS A 230 40.72 -40.09 12.90
C LYS A 230 40.07 -38.70 12.97
N LEU A 231 39.34 -38.31 11.92
CA LEU A 231 38.56 -37.06 11.86
C LEU A 231 37.17 -37.23 12.45
N ILE A 232 36.69 -38.46 12.55
CA ILE A 232 35.47 -38.87 13.28
C ILE A 232 35.81 -40.09 14.10
N ASP A 233 35.09 -40.32 15.19
CA ASP A 233 35.22 -41.51 16.02
C ASP A 233 34.36 -42.68 15.52
N GLU A 234 34.55 -43.89 16.09
CA GLU A 234 33.77 -45.07 15.71
C GLU A 234 32.26 -44.91 15.98
N ARG A 235 31.88 -44.18 17.02
CA ARG A 235 30.48 -43.94 17.36
C ARG A 235 29.83 -43.05 16.31
N GLN A 236 30.47 -41.93 15.96
CA GLN A 236 30.02 -41.03 14.90
C GLN A 236 29.91 -41.76 13.56
N TYR A 237 30.88 -42.60 13.22
CA TYR A 237 30.85 -43.42 12.00
C TYR A 237 29.65 -44.37 11.97
N LYS A 238 29.44 -45.16 13.04
CA LYS A 238 28.34 -46.13 13.14
C LYS A 238 26.97 -45.44 13.04
N PHE A 239 26.77 -44.33 13.76
CA PHE A 239 25.53 -43.56 13.68
C PHE A 239 25.32 -42.99 12.28
N SER A 240 26.35 -42.43 11.63
CA SER A 240 26.26 -41.87 10.29
C SER A 240 25.87 -42.90 9.22
N LEU A 241 26.24 -44.18 9.39
CA LEU A 241 25.81 -45.25 8.49
C LEU A 241 24.32 -45.56 8.59
N LEU A 242 23.69 -45.36 9.75
CA LEU A 242 22.27 -45.63 10.00
C LEU A 242 21.35 -44.46 9.51
N GLU A 243 21.94 -43.30 9.27
CA GLU A 243 21.16 -42.13 8.82
C GLU A 243 20.63 -42.33 7.40
N LYS A 244 19.29 -42.11 7.25
CA LYS A 244 18.58 -42.31 5.98
C LYS A 244 18.80 -41.16 5.02
N PHE A 245 18.71 -41.47 3.73
CA PHE A 245 18.70 -40.45 2.67
C PHE A 245 17.40 -39.62 2.67
N PRO A 246 17.46 -38.36 2.19
CA PRO A 246 16.25 -37.58 2.02
C PRO A 246 15.29 -38.26 1.02
N ASN A 247 14.03 -38.29 1.34
CA ASN A 247 12.98 -38.91 0.52
C ASN A 247 12.01 -37.90 -0.10
N LYS A 248 12.13 -36.62 0.23
CA LYS A 248 11.36 -35.51 -0.31
C LYS A 248 12.18 -34.23 -0.28
N ILE A 249 11.70 -33.20 -1.03
CA ILE A 249 12.25 -31.85 -0.98
C ILE A 249 11.33 -31.00 -0.10
N TYR A 250 11.92 -30.27 0.83
CA TYR A 250 11.25 -29.29 1.68
C TYR A 250 11.41 -27.91 1.06
N TYR A 251 10.45 -27.54 0.22
CA TYR A 251 10.44 -26.20 -0.39
C TYR A 251 10.25 -25.12 0.67
N TYR A 252 10.78 -23.94 0.38
CA TYR A 252 10.51 -22.76 1.21
C TYR A 252 9.02 -22.40 1.14
N GLU A 253 8.41 -22.28 2.32
CA GLU A 253 7.05 -21.78 2.40
C GLU A 253 7.00 -20.33 1.94
N LYS A 254 5.96 -19.95 1.20
CA LYS A 254 5.67 -18.57 0.84
C LYS A 254 4.83 -17.95 1.95
N LYS A 255 5.47 -17.24 2.86
CA LYS A 255 4.87 -16.50 3.95
C LYS A 255 4.66 -15.06 3.49
N ALA A 256 3.50 -14.44 3.85
CA ALA A 256 3.12 -13.12 3.38
C ALA A 256 3.38 -12.94 1.87
N PRO A 257 2.77 -13.77 1.00
CA PRO A 257 3.20 -13.91 -0.40
C PRO A 257 3.07 -12.63 -1.21
N GLN A 258 1.94 -11.88 -1.13
CA GLN A 258 1.77 -10.62 -1.85
C GLN A 258 2.80 -9.58 -1.40
N PHE A 259 3.03 -9.46 -0.08
CA PHE A 259 4.04 -8.54 0.45
C PHE A 259 5.45 -8.89 -0.03
N SER A 260 5.79 -10.17 -0.01
CA SER A 260 7.09 -10.65 -0.51
C SER A 260 7.27 -10.38 -2.01
N ILE A 261 6.22 -10.55 -2.83
CA ILE A 261 6.22 -10.23 -4.26
C ILE A 261 6.36 -8.71 -4.46
N PHE A 262 5.61 -7.91 -3.69
CA PHE A 262 5.72 -6.45 -3.72
C PHE A 262 7.15 -5.99 -3.44
N LEU A 263 7.79 -6.50 -2.38
CA LEU A 263 9.16 -6.16 -2.02
C LEU A 263 10.17 -6.61 -3.09
N LYS A 264 10.02 -7.84 -3.61
CA LYS A 264 10.85 -8.36 -4.72
C LYS A 264 10.88 -7.40 -5.90
N ASN A 265 9.73 -6.83 -6.25
CA ASN A 265 9.58 -5.96 -7.42
C ASN A 265 10.05 -4.52 -7.13
N LYS A 266 9.92 -4.08 -5.88
CA LYS A 266 10.24 -2.69 -5.49
C LYS A 266 11.74 -2.48 -5.22
N TYR A 267 12.43 -3.49 -4.67
CA TYR A 267 13.81 -3.34 -4.20
C TYR A 267 14.77 -4.20 -5.02
N PRO A 268 15.96 -3.66 -5.41
CA PRO A 268 16.95 -4.38 -6.21
C PRO A 268 17.74 -5.42 -5.40
N GLU A 269 17.86 -5.27 -4.09
CA GLU A 269 18.68 -6.08 -3.20
C GLU A 269 18.33 -7.57 -3.26
N LYS A 270 19.32 -8.43 -3.11
CA LYS A 270 19.13 -9.89 -3.08
C LYS A 270 18.59 -10.38 -1.73
N ILE A 271 18.93 -9.70 -0.64
CA ILE A 271 18.42 -9.99 0.71
C ILE A 271 17.67 -8.75 1.19
N ILE A 272 16.37 -8.87 1.34
CA ILE A 272 15.49 -7.78 1.75
C ILE A 272 15.02 -8.03 3.19
N LYS A 273 15.52 -7.24 4.15
CA LYS A 273 15.08 -7.26 5.54
C LYS A 273 13.88 -6.33 5.71
N SER A 274 12.68 -6.92 5.78
CA SER A 274 11.46 -6.14 5.88
C SER A 274 11.15 -5.68 7.30
N THR A 275 10.22 -4.73 7.42
CA THR A 275 9.67 -4.24 8.69
C THR A 275 8.58 -5.15 9.25
N LEU A 276 8.10 -6.14 8.49
CA LEU A 276 7.00 -7.01 8.84
C LEU A 276 7.29 -7.82 10.12
N ASP A 277 6.35 -7.89 11.04
CA ASP A 277 6.36 -8.86 12.15
C ASP A 277 5.58 -10.12 11.72
N TYR A 278 6.29 -11.20 11.44
CA TYR A 278 5.66 -12.42 10.94
C TYR A 278 4.69 -13.06 11.95
N ASN A 279 4.94 -12.91 13.24
CA ASN A 279 4.03 -13.45 14.25
C ASN A 279 2.70 -12.68 14.25
N LEU A 280 2.74 -11.36 14.10
CA LEU A 280 1.54 -10.54 13.92
C LEU A 280 0.85 -10.87 12.59
N GLN A 281 1.61 -10.90 11.50
CA GLN A 281 1.11 -11.25 10.15
C GLN A 281 0.31 -12.55 10.16
N LYS A 282 0.89 -13.62 10.70
CA LYS A 282 0.25 -14.95 10.76
C LYS A 282 -1.07 -14.94 11.57
N LYS A 283 -1.10 -14.18 12.68
CA LYS A 283 -2.32 -14.03 13.47
C LYS A 283 -3.41 -13.31 12.69
N LEU A 284 -3.04 -12.24 11.98
CA LEU A 284 -3.97 -11.46 11.20
C LEU A 284 -4.44 -12.19 9.93
N GLU A 285 -3.55 -12.91 9.24
CA GLU A 285 -3.94 -13.80 8.13
C GLU A 285 -5.03 -14.78 8.56
N LYS A 286 -4.84 -15.42 9.73
CA LYS A 286 -5.86 -16.34 10.27
C LYS A 286 -7.18 -15.62 10.55
N ILE A 287 -7.15 -14.46 11.20
CA ILE A 287 -8.37 -13.71 11.53
C ILE A 287 -9.09 -13.24 10.27
N VAL A 288 -8.35 -12.72 9.29
CA VAL A 288 -8.92 -12.26 8.02
C VAL A 288 -9.52 -13.43 7.25
N HIS A 289 -8.84 -14.57 7.22
CA HIS A 289 -9.34 -15.79 6.60
C HIS A 289 -10.63 -16.29 7.27
N ASP A 290 -10.63 -16.43 8.59
CA ASP A 290 -11.79 -16.90 9.36
C ASP A 290 -12.97 -15.93 9.22
N TYR A 291 -12.68 -14.62 9.26
CA TYR A 291 -13.69 -13.57 9.10
C TYR A 291 -14.30 -13.57 7.68
N SER A 292 -13.47 -13.62 6.66
CA SER A 292 -13.94 -13.69 5.27
C SER A 292 -14.78 -14.93 5.01
N ASN A 293 -14.39 -16.09 5.57
CA ASN A 293 -15.19 -17.31 5.46
C ASN A 293 -16.57 -17.16 6.11
N ALA A 294 -16.67 -16.49 7.26
CA ALA A 294 -17.95 -16.21 7.91
C ALA A 294 -18.83 -15.21 7.11
N MET A 295 -18.21 -14.40 6.23
CA MET A 295 -18.92 -13.41 5.42
C MET A 295 -19.26 -13.91 4.00
N LYS A 296 -18.88 -15.12 3.62
CA LYS A 296 -19.15 -15.68 2.27
C LYS A 296 -20.64 -15.74 1.93
N ASP A 297 -21.46 -16.10 2.89
CA ASP A 297 -22.92 -16.23 2.69
C ASP A 297 -23.60 -14.89 2.40
N VAL A 298 -22.99 -13.77 2.85
CA VAL A 298 -23.44 -12.42 2.50
C VAL A 298 -22.77 -11.88 1.23
N GLY A 299 -21.93 -12.69 0.58
CA GLY A 299 -21.31 -12.35 -0.72
C GLY A 299 -19.98 -11.63 -0.64
N ILE A 300 -19.35 -11.52 0.54
CA ILE A 300 -18.02 -10.93 0.74
C ILE A 300 -16.98 -12.03 0.64
N ASN A 301 -16.16 -12.01 -0.43
CA ASN A 301 -15.17 -13.06 -0.67
C ASN A 301 -13.73 -12.61 -0.46
N ASN A 302 -13.47 -11.30 -0.44
CA ASN A 302 -12.12 -10.78 -0.30
C ASN A 302 -12.02 -9.77 0.85
N ALA A 303 -10.87 -9.76 1.49
CA ALA A 303 -10.55 -8.87 2.59
C ALA A 303 -9.07 -8.49 2.55
N ALA A 304 -8.74 -7.26 2.92
CA ALA A 304 -7.36 -6.82 3.10
C ALA A 304 -7.21 -6.01 4.39
N VAL A 305 -6.05 -6.17 5.04
CA VAL A 305 -5.70 -5.48 6.28
C VAL A 305 -4.27 -4.97 6.23
N LEU A 306 -4.09 -3.69 6.54
CA LEU A 306 -2.79 -3.05 6.70
C LEU A 306 -2.64 -2.57 8.14
N VAL A 307 -1.49 -2.86 8.76
CA VAL A 307 -1.13 -2.35 10.09
C VAL A 307 0.21 -1.62 10.00
N VAL A 308 0.23 -0.38 10.45
CA VAL A 308 1.41 0.48 10.42
C VAL A 308 1.66 1.10 11.80
N ASN A 309 2.92 1.18 12.21
CA ASN A 309 3.33 1.97 13.36
C ASN A 309 3.43 3.44 12.95
N ASN A 310 2.68 4.31 13.63
CA ASN A 310 2.57 5.72 13.25
C ASN A 310 3.89 6.50 13.44
N LYS A 311 4.71 6.15 14.44
CA LYS A 311 5.95 6.85 14.77
C LYS A 311 7.09 6.49 13.81
N THR A 312 7.25 5.18 13.54
CA THR A 312 8.33 4.66 12.70
C THR A 312 7.95 4.58 11.22
N LYS A 313 6.65 4.66 10.89
CA LYS A 313 6.04 4.46 9.57
C LYS A 313 6.22 3.03 9.03
N GLU A 314 6.68 2.10 9.88
CA GLU A 314 6.93 0.71 9.53
C GLU A 314 5.64 -0.05 9.30
N VAL A 315 5.55 -0.74 8.18
CA VAL A 315 4.49 -1.70 7.89
C VAL A 315 4.76 -2.96 8.71
N LEU A 316 3.92 -3.20 9.72
CA LEU A 316 4.07 -4.33 10.64
C LEU A 316 3.31 -5.58 10.19
N ALA A 317 2.17 -5.38 9.49
CA ALA A 317 1.43 -6.46 8.86
C ALA A 317 0.79 -6.00 7.54
N TYR A 318 0.76 -6.91 6.57
CA TYR A 318 0.33 -6.67 5.20
C TYR A 318 -0.46 -7.88 4.70
N VAL A 319 -1.74 -7.96 5.07
CA VAL A 319 -2.66 -9.01 4.63
C VAL A 319 -3.40 -8.50 3.41
N ALA A 320 -2.99 -8.88 2.23
CA ALA A 320 -3.49 -8.31 0.98
C ALA A 320 -4.71 -9.03 0.39
N SER A 321 -4.98 -10.24 0.86
CA SER A 321 -6.21 -10.99 0.56
C SER A 321 -6.51 -11.97 1.70
N GLN A 322 -7.72 -12.53 1.69
CA GLN A 322 -8.13 -13.55 2.66
C GLN A 322 -7.36 -14.87 2.55
N ASP A 323 -6.92 -15.22 1.35
CA ASP A 323 -6.09 -16.40 1.04
C ASP A 323 -5.45 -16.22 -0.33
N PHE A 324 -4.12 -16.20 -0.38
CA PHE A 324 -3.34 -16.10 -1.62
C PHE A 324 -3.66 -17.23 -2.63
N TYR A 325 -3.98 -18.42 -2.14
CA TYR A 325 -4.21 -19.59 -2.96
C TYR A 325 -5.67 -19.78 -3.40
N ASP A 326 -6.57 -18.90 -2.98
CA ASP A 326 -7.98 -18.92 -3.41
C ASP A 326 -8.15 -18.40 -4.85
N LYS A 327 -7.89 -19.28 -5.82
CA LYS A 327 -8.02 -18.96 -7.25
C LYS A 327 -9.43 -18.57 -7.67
N ARG A 328 -10.46 -19.06 -6.97
CA ARG A 328 -11.86 -18.77 -7.31
C ARG A 328 -12.22 -17.32 -7.07
N ASN A 329 -11.63 -16.72 -6.05
CA ASN A 329 -11.87 -15.34 -5.65
C ASN A 329 -10.65 -14.44 -5.93
N ASN A 330 -9.76 -14.83 -6.86
CA ASN A 330 -8.58 -14.05 -7.25
C ASN A 330 -7.66 -13.68 -6.06
N GLY A 331 -7.45 -14.61 -5.14
CA GLY A 331 -6.71 -14.39 -3.89
C GLY A 331 -5.27 -13.92 -4.06
N GLU A 332 -4.68 -14.12 -5.25
CA GLU A 332 -3.33 -13.66 -5.61
C GLU A 332 -3.23 -12.13 -5.83
N ILE A 333 -4.38 -11.46 -6.05
CA ILE A 333 -4.39 -10.00 -6.20
C ILE A 333 -3.93 -9.34 -4.89
N ASP A 334 -3.04 -8.36 -5.04
CA ASP A 334 -2.64 -7.50 -3.93
C ASP A 334 -3.72 -6.42 -3.70
N GLY A 335 -4.63 -6.70 -2.78
CA GLY A 335 -5.73 -5.81 -2.42
C GLY A 335 -5.29 -4.50 -1.78
N LEU A 336 -4.06 -4.40 -1.26
CA LEU A 336 -3.50 -3.17 -0.70
C LEU A 336 -2.85 -2.26 -1.75
N GLN A 337 -2.56 -2.78 -2.95
CA GLN A 337 -2.08 -2.01 -4.11
C GLN A 337 -3.15 -1.78 -5.17
N ALA A 338 -4.22 -2.56 -5.18
CA ALA A 338 -5.32 -2.41 -6.12
C ALA A 338 -6.07 -1.10 -5.86
N LYS A 339 -6.22 -0.26 -6.89
CA LYS A 339 -7.01 0.97 -6.81
C LYS A 339 -8.48 0.66 -6.61
N ARG A 340 -9.12 1.36 -5.67
CA ARG A 340 -10.54 1.22 -5.31
C ARG A 340 -11.12 2.58 -4.95
N SER A 341 -12.44 2.69 -5.03
CA SER A 341 -13.14 3.87 -4.52
C SER A 341 -12.90 4.01 -3.00
N PRO A 342 -12.28 5.10 -2.52
CA PRO A 342 -12.10 5.34 -1.09
C PRO A 342 -13.40 5.71 -0.38
N ALA A 343 -14.47 5.98 -1.11
CA ALA A 343 -15.77 6.38 -0.57
C ALA A 343 -15.62 7.58 0.42
N SER A 344 -16.30 7.50 1.56
CA SER A 344 -16.29 8.54 2.60
C SER A 344 -14.98 8.63 3.41
N LEU A 345 -13.96 7.83 3.11
CA LEU A 345 -12.67 7.91 3.80
C LEU A 345 -11.92 9.23 3.53
N LEU A 346 -12.32 9.98 2.52
CA LEU A 346 -11.71 11.27 2.17
C LEU A 346 -12.22 12.44 3.02
N LYS A 347 -13.38 12.31 3.66
CA LYS A 347 -14.04 13.39 4.42
C LYS A 347 -13.20 13.98 5.56
N PRO A 348 -12.45 13.18 6.38
CA PRO A 348 -11.62 13.72 7.43
C PRO A 348 -10.54 14.69 6.93
N PHE A 349 -10.00 14.44 5.74
CA PHE A 349 -8.95 15.29 5.17
C PHE A 349 -9.51 16.64 4.71
N LEU A 350 -10.69 16.64 4.05
CA LEU A 350 -11.37 17.87 3.71
C LEU A 350 -11.76 18.66 4.97
N PHE A 351 -12.19 17.97 6.01
CA PHE A 351 -12.54 18.59 7.30
C PHE A 351 -11.34 19.33 7.90
N ALA A 352 -10.17 18.65 8.01
CA ALA A 352 -8.94 19.24 8.55
C ALA A 352 -8.47 20.44 7.71
N LEU A 353 -8.40 20.28 6.39
CA LEU A 353 -8.01 21.34 5.45
C LEU A 353 -8.95 22.56 5.51
N SER A 354 -10.24 22.32 5.69
CA SER A 354 -11.25 23.40 5.80
C SER A 354 -11.16 24.14 7.13
N ILE A 355 -10.72 23.50 8.21
CA ILE A 355 -10.41 24.18 9.48
C ILE A 355 -9.19 25.08 9.29
N ASP A 356 -8.11 24.60 8.68
CA ASP A 356 -6.91 25.40 8.43
C ASP A 356 -7.15 26.57 7.49
N ASP A 357 -8.07 26.39 6.54
CA ASP A 357 -8.44 27.44 5.58
C ASP A 357 -9.45 28.47 6.15
N GLY A 358 -9.87 28.32 7.40
CA GLY A 358 -10.78 29.25 8.07
C GLY A 358 -12.24 29.13 7.61
N LEU A 359 -12.59 28.03 6.95
CA LEU A 359 -13.96 27.83 6.46
C LEU A 359 -14.90 27.33 7.55
N ILE A 360 -14.39 26.50 8.48
CA ILE A 360 -15.19 25.85 9.51
C ILE A 360 -14.46 25.72 10.85
N VAL A 361 -15.25 25.55 11.90
CA VAL A 361 -14.89 24.84 13.12
C VAL A 361 -15.82 23.62 13.27
N PRO A 362 -15.57 22.67 14.17
CA PRO A 362 -16.44 21.51 14.36
C PRO A 362 -17.93 21.88 14.55
N ASP A 363 -18.22 22.98 15.22
CA ASP A 363 -19.57 23.51 15.50
C ASP A 363 -20.24 24.18 14.31
N SER A 364 -19.56 24.51 13.20
CA SER A 364 -20.13 25.21 12.07
C SER A 364 -21.25 24.40 11.43
N ILE A 365 -22.42 25.05 11.20
CA ILE A 365 -23.58 24.38 10.59
C ILE A 365 -23.49 24.38 9.07
N TYR A 366 -23.93 23.27 8.48
CA TYR A 366 -24.04 23.06 7.04
C TYR A 366 -25.39 22.45 6.66
N PRO A 367 -25.89 22.72 5.44
CA PRO A 367 -27.16 22.16 5.00
C PRO A 367 -27.07 20.65 4.76
N ASP A 368 -28.03 19.91 5.27
CA ASP A 368 -28.28 18.50 4.99
C ASP A 368 -29.72 18.33 4.50
N VAL A 369 -29.99 18.82 3.32
CA VAL A 369 -31.29 18.83 2.65
C VAL A 369 -31.13 18.41 1.19
N PRO A 370 -32.19 18.03 0.48
CA PRO A 370 -32.12 17.78 -0.96
C PRO A 370 -31.60 19.02 -1.71
N ILE A 371 -30.38 18.94 -2.26
CA ILE A 371 -29.76 20.05 -3.03
C ILE A 371 -29.25 19.51 -4.37
N TYR A 372 -29.45 20.31 -5.42
CA TYR A 372 -28.88 20.09 -6.75
C TYR A 372 -27.63 20.95 -6.94
N PHE A 373 -26.55 20.33 -7.39
CA PHE A 373 -25.33 21.00 -7.83
C PHE A 373 -25.19 20.83 -9.36
N GLY A 374 -25.87 21.66 -10.10
CA GLY A 374 -26.05 21.45 -11.53
C GLY A 374 -26.84 20.16 -11.79
N ASN A 375 -26.23 19.22 -12.52
CA ASN A 375 -26.82 17.90 -12.76
C ASN A 375 -26.49 16.86 -11.68
N PHE A 376 -25.72 17.22 -10.67
CA PHE A 376 -25.33 16.33 -9.60
C PHE A 376 -26.27 16.44 -8.41
N TYR A 377 -26.95 15.35 -8.07
CA TYR A 377 -27.86 15.22 -6.95
C TYR A 377 -27.37 14.21 -5.92
N PRO A 378 -26.54 14.64 -4.95
CA PRO A 378 -26.04 13.75 -3.91
C PRO A 378 -27.17 13.35 -2.95
N LYS A 379 -27.10 12.08 -2.47
CA LYS A 379 -27.99 11.55 -1.44
C LYS A 379 -27.18 11.02 -0.27
N ASN A 380 -27.73 11.11 0.94
CA ASN A 380 -27.21 10.38 2.07
C ASN A 380 -27.47 8.86 1.91
N SER A 381 -26.66 8.00 2.51
CA SER A 381 -26.86 6.55 2.43
C SER A 381 -28.18 6.09 3.07
N SER A 382 -28.69 6.84 4.06
CA SER A 382 -29.98 6.61 4.70
C SER A 382 -31.18 7.10 3.89
N ASN A 383 -30.97 7.87 2.82
CA ASN A 383 -31.98 8.64 2.11
C ASN A 383 -32.80 9.60 3.01
N THR A 384 -32.29 9.94 4.19
CA THR A 384 -32.89 10.90 5.12
C THR A 384 -32.05 12.16 5.20
N PHE A 385 -32.66 13.25 5.65
CA PHE A 385 -32.05 14.57 5.77
C PHE A 385 -32.37 15.14 7.14
N THR A 386 -31.53 16.03 7.67
CA THR A 386 -31.64 16.57 9.03
C THR A 386 -31.88 18.09 9.07
N GLY A 387 -31.91 18.76 7.91
CA GLY A 387 -32.04 20.23 7.81
C GLY A 387 -30.68 20.91 7.88
N MET A 388 -30.38 21.59 8.98
CA MET A 388 -29.05 22.12 9.28
C MET A 388 -28.37 21.22 10.31
N VAL A 389 -27.12 20.90 10.09
CA VAL A 389 -26.33 19.98 10.93
C VAL A 389 -24.95 20.56 11.22
N LYS A 390 -24.44 20.38 12.43
CA LYS A 390 -23.03 20.68 12.73
C LYS A 390 -22.12 19.80 11.86
N ILE A 391 -21.07 20.39 11.31
CA ILE A 391 -20.17 19.67 10.40
C ILE A 391 -19.44 18.51 11.08
N GLU A 392 -19.19 18.59 12.40
CA GLU A 392 -18.67 17.46 13.17
C GLU A 392 -19.65 16.27 13.20
N GLU A 393 -20.94 16.53 13.40
CA GLU A 393 -21.97 15.48 13.36
C GLU A 393 -22.08 14.89 11.96
N ALA A 394 -21.97 15.73 10.91
CA ALA A 394 -21.94 15.28 9.53
C ALA A 394 -20.73 14.35 9.27
N LEU A 395 -19.57 14.62 9.90
CA LEU A 395 -18.40 13.76 9.82
C LEU A 395 -18.63 12.43 10.56
N ILE A 396 -19.16 12.49 11.79
CA ILE A 396 -19.49 11.34 12.63
C ILE A 396 -20.48 10.41 11.93
N LYS A 397 -21.59 10.98 11.43
CA LYS A 397 -22.65 10.26 10.73
C LYS A 397 -22.31 9.96 9.26
N SER A 398 -21.18 10.47 8.78
CA SER A 398 -20.71 10.29 7.38
C SER A 398 -21.70 10.82 6.33
N LEU A 399 -22.43 11.90 6.62
CA LEU A 399 -23.39 12.51 5.69
C LEU A 399 -22.69 12.99 4.42
N ASN A 400 -23.38 12.88 3.29
CA ASN A 400 -22.81 13.22 1.99
C ASN A 400 -22.99 14.70 1.64
N ILE A 401 -24.20 15.22 1.82
CA ILE A 401 -24.58 16.56 1.35
C ILE A 401 -23.75 17.66 2.00
N PRO A 402 -23.56 17.69 3.35
CA PRO A 402 -22.73 18.71 3.98
C PRO A 402 -21.29 18.70 3.46
N PHE A 403 -20.72 17.51 3.18
CA PHE A 403 -19.36 17.38 2.66
C PHE A 403 -19.24 17.74 1.18
N VAL A 404 -20.26 17.49 0.37
CA VAL A 404 -20.32 17.99 -1.02
C VAL A 404 -20.37 19.52 -1.03
N LYS A 405 -21.17 20.12 -0.16
CA LYS A 405 -21.22 21.58 0.01
C LYS A 405 -19.90 22.14 0.52
N LEU A 406 -19.27 21.49 1.51
CA LEU A 406 -17.95 21.87 2.04
C LEU A 406 -16.88 21.80 0.94
N LEU A 407 -16.88 20.75 0.09
CA LEU A 407 -15.96 20.68 -1.04
C LEU A 407 -16.20 21.79 -2.06
N SER A 408 -17.47 22.17 -2.31
CA SER A 408 -17.80 23.33 -3.15
C SER A 408 -17.24 24.63 -2.59
N ASP A 409 -17.27 24.81 -1.26
CA ASP A 409 -16.72 26.00 -0.59
C ASP A 409 -15.18 25.99 -0.53
N TYR A 410 -14.57 24.81 -0.37
CA TYR A 410 -13.12 24.65 -0.29
C TYR A 410 -12.44 24.78 -1.68
N GLY A 411 -13.05 24.25 -2.72
CA GLY A 411 -12.53 24.14 -4.08
C GLY A 411 -12.16 22.68 -4.44
N VAL A 412 -12.78 22.19 -5.52
CA VAL A 412 -12.55 20.82 -6.04
C VAL A 412 -11.12 20.64 -6.50
N ASP A 413 -10.56 21.64 -7.21
CA ASP A 413 -9.20 21.65 -7.72
C ASP A 413 -8.17 21.56 -6.58
N ARG A 414 -8.33 22.35 -5.54
CA ARG A 414 -7.44 22.38 -4.38
C ARG A 414 -7.42 21.01 -3.67
N PHE A 415 -8.60 20.42 -3.49
CA PHE A 415 -8.70 19.09 -2.86
C PHE A 415 -8.17 17.97 -3.75
N TYR A 416 -8.39 18.07 -5.07
CA TYR A 416 -7.82 17.13 -6.04
C TYR A 416 -6.30 17.15 -6.00
N TYR A 417 -5.67 18.31 -6.07
CA TYR A 417 -4.21 18.43 -5.99
C TYR A 417 -3.62 17.99 -4.65
N PHE A 418 -4.36 18.18 -3.56
CA PHE A 418 -3.98 17.59 -2.28
C PHE A 418 -3.89 16.05 -2.36
N LEU A 419 -4.85 15.39 -2.97
CA LEU A 419 -4.83 13.93 -3.12
C LEU A 419 -3.71 13.48 -4.06
N GLU A 420 -3.55 14.12 -5.21
CA GLU A 420 -2.54 13.81 -6.21
C GLU A 420 -1.10 13.92 -5.65
N ASN A 421 -0.82 14.97 -4.89
CA ASN A 421 0.48 15.18 -4.27
C ASN A 421 0.83 14.10 -3.22
N ASN A 422 -0.16 13.41 -2.68
CA ASN A 422 0.03 12.42 -1.64
C ASN A 422 0.03 10.97 -2.16
N ASP A 423 -0.52 10.67 -3.33
CA ASP A 423 -0.55 9.30 -3.87
C ASP A 423 0.41 9.04 -5.04
N ASN A 424 1.08 10.08 -5.54
CA ASN A 424 2.03 10.02 -6.66
C ASN A 424 1.44 9.41 -7.95
N TYR A 425 0.13 9.57 -8.17
CA TYR A 425 -0.54 9.16 -9.40
C TYR A 425 -1.13 10.38 -10.10
N PRO A 426 -0.36 11.07 -10.94
CA PRO A 426 -0.88 12.16 -11.75
C PRO A 426 -1.97 11.62 -12.68
N GLU A 427 -3.14 12.23 -12.64
CA GLU A 427 -4.21 12.02 -13.60
C GLU A 427 -4.49 13.33 -14.33
N ASP A 428 -4.69 13.27 -15.63
CA ASP A 428 -4.61 14.41 -16.52
C ASP A 428 -5.66 15.53 -16.29
N ARG A 429 -6.73 15.29 -15.47
CA ARG A 429 -7.82 16.27 -15.37
C ARG A 429 -8.65 16.19 -14.08
N PHE A 430 -8.57 17.20 -13.26
CA PHE A 430 -9.38 17.32 -12.02
C PHE A 430 -10.88 17.49 -12.31
N ASP A 431 -11.24 18.12 -13.45
CA ASP A 431 -12.62 18.39 -13.87
C ASP A 431 -13.46 17.12 -14.12
N LYS A 432 -12.80 15.98 -14.32
CA LYS A 432 -13.43 14.66 -14.48
C LYS A 432 -14.32 14.25 -13.29
N TYR A 433 -13.93 14.65 -12.08
CA TYR A 433 -14.55 14.17 -10.85
C TYR A 433 -15.58 15.15 -10.26
N GLY A 434 -15.38 16.46 -10.43
CA GLY A 434 -16.25 17.47 -9.86
C GLY A 434 -16.48 17.29 -8.36
N LEU A 435 -17.67 17.66 -7.89
CA LEU A 435 -18.04 17.56 -6.47
C LEU A 435 -18.20 16.11 -5.97
N SER A 436 -18.33 15.14 -6.88
CA SER A 436 -18.38 13.72 -6.49
C SER A 436 -17.05 13.18 -5.97
N LEU A 437 -15.94 13.93 -6.13
CA LEU A 437 -14.61 13.59 -5.62
C LEU A 437 -14.63 13.23 -4.13
N ILE A 438 -15.35 13.98 -3.30
CA ILE A 438 -15.43 13.71 -1.85
C ILE A 438 -16.21 12.43 -1.49
N LEU A 439 -16.94 11.88 -2.45
CA LEU A 439 -17.66 10.62 -2.32
C LEU A 439 -16.84 9.42 -2.85
N GLY A 440 -15.59 9.68 -3.26
CA GLY A 440 -14.64 8.64 -3.64
C GLY A 440 -14.71 8.20 -5.10
N THR A 441 -15.12 9.07 -6.02
CA THR A 441 -15.11 8.75 -7.46
C THR A 441 -13.71 8.63 -8.05
N ARG A 442 -12.68 9.24 -7.42
CA ARG A 442 -11.27 9.00 -7.73
C ARG A 442 -10.77 7.79 -6.95
N GLU A 443 -10.42 6.72 -7.67
CA GLU A 443 -9.88 5.51 -7.05
C GLU A 443 -8.47 5.74 -6.49
N MET A 444 -8.19 5.15 -5.34
CA MET A 444 -6.90 5.22 -4.64
C MET A 444 -6.45 3.84 -4.17
N ARG A 445 -5.14 3.65 -4.00
CA ARG A 445 -4.63 2.44 -3.36
C ARG A 445 -4.85 2.51 -1.84
N PRO A 446 -5.22 1.39 -1.19
CA PRO A 446 -5.37 1.35 0.27
C PRO A 446 -4.12 1.83 1.04
N VAL A 447 -2.93 1.52 0.56
CA VAL A 447 -1.67 2.00 1.19
C VAL A 447 -1.56 3.53 1.18
N ASP A 448 -2.06 4.21 0.13
CA ASP A 448 -2.02 5.68 0.05
C ASP A 448 -3.07 6.32 0.95
N ILE A 449 -4.26 5.72 1.05
CA ILE A 449 -5.27 6.11 2.05
C ILE A 449 -4.66 5.96 3.46
N GLY A 450 -4.00 4.83 3.75
CA GLY A 450 -3.32 4.60 5.01
C GLY A 450 -2.29 5.68 5.36
N LYS A 451 -1.47 6.13 4.39
CA LYS A 451 -0.51 7.23 4.58
C LYS A 451 -1.17 8.52 5.08
N LEU A 452 -2.31 8.88 4.51
CA LEU A 452 -3.04 10.09 4.89
C LEU A 452 -3.58 10.00 6.33
N TYR A 453 -4.10 8.84 6.73
CA TYR A 453 -4.55 8.62 8.12
C TYR A 453 -3.40 8.60 9.13
N ILE A 454 -2.24 8.03 8.76
CA ILE A 454 -1.01 8.14 9.54
C ILE A 454 -0.59 9.61 9.66
N GLY A 455 -0.78 10.40 8.60
CA GLY A 455 -0.54 11.83 8.62
C GLY A 455 -1.40 12.55 9.67
N LEU A 456 -2.70 12.26 9.74
CA LEU A 456 -3.57 12.78 10.81
C LEU A 456 -3.08 12.35 12.20
N ALA A 457 -2.76 11.04 12.40
CA ALA A 457 -2.26 10.51 13.67
C ALA A 457 -0.91 11.13 14.10
N ASN A 458 -0.12 11.64 13.17
CA ASN A 458 1.11 12.38 13.41
C ASN A 458 0.94 13.91 13.34
N TYR A 459 -0.26 14.39 13.70
CA TYR A 459 -0.58 15.81 13.77
C TYR A 459 -0.27 16.56 12.47
N GLY A 460 -0.70 15.97 11.35
CA GLY A 460 -0.63 16.55 10.02
C GLY A 460 0.63 16.24 9.21
N LYS A 461 1.58 15.50 9.75
CA LYS A 461 2.81 15.12 9.06
C LYS A 461 2.63 13.85 8.24
N VAL A 462 2.42 13.99 6.94
CA VAL A 462 2.32 12.88 6.00
C VAL A 462 3.70 12.45 5.51
N SER A 463 3.91 11.15 5.31
CA SER A 463 5.14 10.58 4.79
C SER A 463 4.86 9.29 4.01
N ASN A 464 5.85 8.78 3.28
CA ASN A 464 5.78 7.44 2.72
C ASN A 464 5.85 6.38 3.84
N LEU A 465 5.36 5.17 3.53
CA LEU A 465 5.50 4.01 4.40
C LEU A 465 6.90 3.43 4.29
N LYS A 466 7.39 2.88 5.39
CA LYS A 466 8.66 2.16 5.47
C LYS A 466 8.40 0.67 5.40
N TYR A 467 9.01 0.01 4.43
CA TYR A 467 8.81 -1.42 4.17
C TYR A 467 10.02 -2.28 4.53
N THR A 468 11.20 -1.68 4.58
CA THR A 468 12.46 -2.39 4.90
C THR A 468 13.18 -1.72 6.07
N LEU A 469 13.95 -2.50 6.83
CA LEU A 469 14.74 -1.98 7.96
C LEU A 469 15.95 -1.14 7.48
N THR A 470 16.39 -1.34 6.24
CA THR A 470 17.51 -0.62 5.62
C THR A 470 17.14 0.75 5.08
N GLU A 471 15.84 1.03 4.88
CA GLU A 471 15.38 2.37 4.50
C GLU A 471 15.63 3.36 5.64
N ASP A 472 16.03 4.57 5.27
CA ASP A 472 16.05 5.71 6.20
C ASP A 472 14.64 6.06 6.68
N LYS A 473 14.54 6.87 7.72
CA LYS A 473 13.25 7.39 8.16
C LYS A 473 12.65 8.23 7.03
N PRO A 474 11.40 7.95 6.59
CA PRO A 474 10.77 8.67 5.50
C PRO A 474 10.66 10.16 5.80
N LYS A 475 10.89 11.01 4.79
CA LYS A 475 10.71 12.46 4.91
C LYS A 475 9.24 12.77 5.17
N GLU A 476 9.01 13.63 6.17
CA GLU A 476 7.66 14.05 6.59
C GLU A 476 7.35 15.45 6.01
N TYR A 477 6.12 15.64 5.57
CA TYR A 477 5.61 16.91 5.05
C TYR A 477 4.36 17.31 5.80
N GLN A 478 4.31 18.55 6.33
CA GLN A 478 3.13 19.07 7.01
C GLN A 478 2.03 19.34 5.98
N GLN A 479 0.91 18.64 6.09
CA GLN A 479 -0.26 18.79 5.21
C GLN A 479 -1.44 19.45 5.91
N PHE A 480 -1.54 19.28 7.22
CA PHE A 480 -2.55 19.86 8.10
C PHE A 480 -1.85 20.49 9.29
N SER A 481 -2.44 21.52 9.90
CA SER A 481 -1.95 22.00 11.20
C SER A 481 -2.12 20.93 12.29
N ARG A 482 -1.33 21.02 13.36
CA ARG A 482 -1.47 20.13 14.50
C ARG A 482 -2.85 20.28 15.16
N GLY A 483 -3.32 21.52 15.27
CA GLY A 483 -4.64 21.83 15.81
C GLY A 483 -5.79 21.24 14.97
N ALA A 484 -5.76 21.40 13.64
CA ALA A 484 -6.80 20.85 12.75
C ALA A 484 -6.79 19.31 12.75
N SER A 485 -5.60 18.69 12.77
CA SER A 485 -5.47 17.24 12.91
C SER A 485 -6.08 16.74 14.21
N TYR A 486 -5.78 17.40 15.35
CA TYR A 486 -6.33 17.03 16.63
C TYR A 486 -7.86 17.15 16.68
N LEU A 487 -8.43 18.29 16.25
CA LEU A 487 -9.88 18.49 16.20
C LEU A 487 -10.59 17.45 15.31
N THR A 488 -9.94 17.05 14.22
CA THR A 488 -10.45 15.99 13.35
C THR A 488 -10.42 14.63 14.05
N LEU A 489 -9.31 14.27 14.71
CA LEU A 489 -9.17 13.01 15.44
C LEU A 489 -10.13 12.93 16.62
N GLU A 490 -10.30 14.04 17.36
CA GLU A 490 -11.26 14.16 18.47
C GLU A 490 -12.70 13.93 17.96
N THR A 491 -13.07 14.54 16.84
CA THR A 491 -14.36 14.28 16.18
C THR A 491 -14.53 12.81 15.81
N LEU A 492 -13.50 12.19 15.18
CA LEU A 492 -13.53 10.79 14.78
C LEU A 492 -13.57 9.81 15.95
N SER A 493 -13.09 10.17 17.13
CA SER A 493 -13.16 9.30 18.31
C SER A 493 -14.59 9.09 18.81
N ARG A 494 -15.50 10.01 18.46
CA ARG A 494 -16.93 9.97 18.80
C ARG A 494 -17.80 9.18 17.82
N VAL A 495 -17.21 8.62 16.75
CA VAL A 495 -17.94 7.76 15.80
C VAL A 495 -18.42 6.50 16.50
N VAL A 496 -19.71 6.20 16.39
CA VAL A 496 -20.33 5.04 17.06
C VAL A 496 -19.75 3.73 16.53
N ARG A 497 -19.29 2.87 17.44
CA ARG A 497 -18.69 1.57 17.12
C ARG A 497 -19.74 0.49 16.91
N PRO A 498 -19.43 -0.55 16.11
CA PRO A 498 -20.35 -1.65 15.86
C PRO A 498 -20.54 -2.53 17.11
N GLY A 499 -21.73 -3.10 17.24
CA GLY A 499 -22.05 -4.13 18.23
C GLY A 499 -21.64 -3.78 19.67
N ASN A 500 -20.99 -4.71 20.35
CA ASN A 500 -20.51 -4.54 21.73
C ASN A 500 -19.26 -3.66 21.85
N GLU A 501 -18.57 -3.34 20.77
CA GLU A 501 -17.37 -2.47 20.81
C GLU A 501 -17.70 -1.05 21.30
N LYS A 502 -18.95 -0.62 21.19
CA LYS A 502 -19.42 0.67 21.75
C LYS A 502 -19.23 0.77 23.28
N LEU A 503 -19.23 -0.35 24.01
CA LEU A 503 -19.04 -0.39 25.45
C LEU A 503 -17.60 -0.08 25.87
N TYR A 504 -16.64 -0.22 24.95
CA TYR A 504 -15.21 0.01 25.19
C TYR A 504 -14.70 1.33 24.62
N SER A 505 -15.59 2.21 24.12
CA SER A 505 -15.18 3.45 23.45
C SER A 505 -14.37 4.40 24.35
N GLU A 506 -14.70 4.51 25.63
CA GLU A 506 -13.98 5.34 26.59
C GLU A 506 -12.67 4.71 27.07
N GLN A 507 -12.65 3.39 27.23
CA GLN A 507 -11.46 2.66 27.72
C GLN A 507 -10.37 2.55 26.66
N ARG A 508 -10.75 2.55 25.37
CA ARG A 508 -9.85 2.44 24.22
C ARG A 508 -10.23 3.45 23.15
N PRO A 509 -9.85 4.71 23.30
CA PRO A 509 -10.21 5.75 22.35
C PRO A 509 -9.47 5.52 21.02
N ILE A 510 -10.21 5.12 20.00
CA ILE A 510 -9.73 4.95 18.63
C ILE A 510 -10.52 5.92 17.78
N SER A 511 -9.81 6.82 17.08
CA SER A 511 -10.41 7.68 16.07
C SER A 511 -10.57 6.87 14.79
N TRP A 512 -11.78 6.74 14.27
CA TRP A 512 -12.01 5.86 13.14
C TRP A 512 -13.04 6.41 12.15
N LYS A 513 -12.95 5.93 10.90
CA LYS A 513 -13.84 6.33 9.82
C LYS A 513 -14.20 5.15 8.95
N THR A 514 -15.43 5.15 8.50
CA THR A 514 -15.96 4.15 7.58
C THR A 514 -16.18 4.72 6.19
N GLY A 515 -16.16 3.84 5.19
CA GLY A 515 -16.55 4.13 3.83
C GLY A 515 -17.35 2.97 3.24
N THR A 516 -18.34 3.28 2.43
CA THR A 516 -19.04 2.32 1.57
C THR A 516 -19.14 2.94 0.19
N SER A 517 -18.58 2.28 -0.83
CA SER A 517 -18.56 2.82 -2.18
C SER A 517 -19.93 2.80 -2.83
N TYR A 518 -20.14 3.68 -3.81
CA TYR A 518 -21.35 3.65 -4.64
C TYR A 518 -21.48 2.28 -5.32
N GLY A 519 -22.69 1.73 -5.30
CA GLY A 519 -22.97 0.38 -5.80
C GLY A 519 -22.57 -0.74 -4.85
N MET A 520 -22.21 -0.43 -3.59
CA MET A 520 -21.90 -1.42 -2.54
C MET A 520 -20.84 -2.46 -2.97
N LYS A 521 -19.72 -1.97 -3.52
CA LYS A 521 -18.59 -2.82 -3.98
C LYS A 521 -17.47 -2.92 -2.96
N ASP A 522 -17.25 -1.85 -2.20
CA ASP A 522 -16.16 -1.69 -1.26
C ASP A 522 -16.69 -1.24 0.09
N ALA A 523 -16.35 -1.95 1.16
CA ALA A 523 -16.52 -1.51 2.54
C ALA A 523 -15.17 -1.28 3.19
N TRP A 524 -15.04 -0.14 3.85
CA TRP A 524 -13.83 0.34 4.45
C TRP A 524 -13.99 0.65 5.93
N SER A 525 -12.95 0.43 6.66
CA SER A 525 -12.76 0.98 7.99
C SER A 525 -11.30 1.32 8.19
N VAL A 526 -11.02 2.55 8.61
CA VAL A 526 -9.68 2.96 9.04
C VAL A 526 -9.78 3.49 10.46
N GLY A 527 -8.96 2.96 11.33
CA GLY A 527 -8.84 3.40 12.71
C GLY A 527 -7.41 3.83 13.02
N VAL A 528 -7.28 4.84 13.84
CA VAL A 528 -5.99 5.34 14.32
C VAL A 528 -5.99 5.52 15.83
N SER A 529 -4.91 5.10 16.44
CA SER A 529 -4.50 5.45 17.80
C SER A 529 -3.18 6.24 17.73
N PRO A 530 -2.62 6.77 18.82
CA PRO A 530 -1.32 7.45 18.78
C PRO A 530 -0.19 6.58 18.23
N ASP A 531 -0.24 5.27 18.41
CA ASP A 531 0.84 4.37 18.05
C ASP A 531 0.60 3.61 16.73
N TYR A 532 -0.67 3.33 16.36
CA TYR A 532 -0.99 2.47 15.23
C TYR A 532 -2.09 3.02 14.33
N THR A 533 -1.93 2.77 13.04
CA THR A 533 -3.00 2.89 12.03
C THR A 533 -3.33 1.51 11.51
N VAL A 534 -4.62 1.18 11.51
CA VAL A 534 -5.17 -0.06 10.95
C VAL A 534 -6.16 0.33 9.85
N LEU A 535 -5.96 -0.23 8.66
CA LEU A 535 -6.89 -0.09 7.54
C LEU A 535 -7.45 -1.46 7.18
N VAL A 536 -8.75 -1.53 7.00
CA VAL A 536 -9.50 -2.71 6.59
C VAL A 536 -10.29 -2.41 5.33
N TRP A 537 -10.22 -3.29 4.34
CA TRP A 537 -11.07 -3.33 3.17
C TRP A 537 -11.75 -4.69 3.08
N LEU A 538 -13.04 -4.67 2.72
CA LEU A 538 -13.85 -5.85 2.40
C LEU A 538 -14.59 -5.61 1.09
N GLY A 539 -14.70 -6.65 0.28
CA GLY A 539 -15.39 -6.56 -1.01
C GLY A 539 -15.14 -7.77 -1.88
N ASN A 540 -15.18 -7.56 -3.19
CA ASN A 540 -14.86 -8.59 -4.19
C ASN A 540 -13.84 -8.03 -5.20
N PHE A 541 -12.77 -8.76 -5.49
CA PHE A 541 -11.78 -8.34 -6.49
C PHE A 541 -12.37 -8.21 -7.89
N ASN A 542 -13.42 -8.96 -8.21
CA ASN A 542 -14.17 -8.86 -9.45
C ASN A 542 -15.20 -7.71 -9.47
N GLN A 543 -15.23 -6.85 -8.45
CA GLN A 543 -16.11 -5.68 -8.30
C GLN A 543 -17.63 -6.00 -8.28
N LYS A 544 -18.00 -7.23 -7.98
CA LYS A 544 -19.40 -7.60 -7.81
C LYS A 544 -20.01 -6.86 -6.60
N SER A 545 -21.17 -6.23 -6.79
CA SER A 545 -21.91 -5.54 -5.73
C SER A 545 -22.43 -6.53 -4.67
N ILE A 546 -22.49 -6.06 -3.40
CA ILE A 546 -22.90 -6.85 -2.24
C ILE A 546 -24.00 -6.10 -1.50
N PHE A 547 -25.22 -6.58 -1.53
CA PHE A 547 -26.40 -5.84 -1.03
C PHE A 547 -26.32 -5.44 0.45
N SER A 548 -25.69 -6.26 1.30
CA SER A 548 -25.56 -6.03 2.75
C SER A 548 -24.22 -5.44 3.17
N LEU A 549 -23.44 -4.89 2.23
CA LEU A 549 -22.12 -4.37 2.51
C LEU A 549 -22.22 -3.06 3.35
N SER A 550 -21.53 -3.04 4.48
CA SER A 550 -21.52 -1.91 5.41
C SER A 550 -20.13 -1.64 5.93
N GLY A 551 -19.66 -0.39 5.81
CA GLY A 551 -18.40 0.02 6.42
C GLY A 551 -18.39 -0.13 7.95
N VAL A 552 -19.53 0.04 8.62
CA VAL A 552 -19.66 -0.10 10.08
C VAL A 552 -19.75 -1.57 10.48
N GLU A 553 -20.80 -2.28 10.02
CA GLU A 553 -21.12 -3.60 10.51
C GLU A 553 -20.23 -4.71 9.93
N THR A 554 -19.63 -4.50 8.77
CA THR A 554 -18.71 -5.47 8.18
C THR A 554 -17.24 -5.09 8.41
N ALA A 555 -16.72 -4.06 7.78
CA ALA A 555 -15.31 -3.67 7.91
C ALA A 555 -14.95 -3.19 9.33
N GLY A 556 -15.88 -2.49 10.03
CA GLY A 556 -15.69 -2.02 11.40
C GLY A 556 -15.49 -3.17 12.40
N ASN A 557 -16.29 -4.21 12.31
CA ASN A 557 -16.12 -5.39 13.18
C ASN A 557 -14.74 -6.05 13.01
N LEU A 558 -14.23 -6.14 11.79
CA LEU A 558 -12.87 -6.67 11.55
C LEU A 558 -11.80 -5.69 12.06
N LEU A 559 -12.00 -4.39 11.88
CA LEU A 559 -11.08 -3.35 12.37
C LEU A 559 -10.83 -3.50 13.88
N PHE A 560 -11.90 -3.59 14.69
CA PHE A 560 -11.77 -3.69 16.15
C PHE A 560 -11.19 -5.04 16.58
N LYS A 561 -11.48 -6.14 15.87
CA LYS A 561 -10.78 -7.42 16.10
C LYS A 561 -9.28 -7.31 15.89
N VAL A 562 -8.82 -6.53 14.91
CA VAL A 562 -7.39 -6.27 14.69
C VAL A 562 -6.82 -5.39 15.80
N PHE A 563 -7.51 -4.31 16.20
CA PHE A 563 -7.07 -3.45 17.30
C PHE A 563 -6.95 -4.18 18.64
N ASN A 564 -7.81 -5.16 18.88
CA ASN A 564 -7.73 -6.02 20.07
C ASN A 564 -6.42 -6.83 20.17
N ILE A 565 -5.67 -6.94 19.06
CA ILE A 565 -4.37 -7.63 19.02
C ILE A 565 -3.22 -6.64 18.99
N VAL A 566 -3.38 -5.55 18.25
CA VAL A 566 -2.30 -4.62 17.92
C VAL A 566 -2.11 -3.59 19.03
N ASP A 567 -3.21 -3.11 19.63
CA ASP A 567 -3.21 -1.98 20.56
C ASP A 567 -4.28 -2.15 21.65
N ILE A 568 -4.04 -3.07 22.57
CA ILE A 568 -4.98 -3.38 23.68
C ILE A 568 -5.13 -2.19 24.64
N ASN A 569 -4.07 -1.39 24.79
CA ASN A 569 -3.98 -0.28 25.74
C ASN A 569 -3.87 1.07 25.03
N SER A 570 -4.65 1.29 23.97
CA SER A 570 -4.59 2.54 23.21
C SER A 570 -4.84 3.76 24.11
N LYS A 571 -4.00 4.78 23.93
CA LYS A 571 -4.12 6.07 24.63
C LYS A 571 -4.93 7.05 23.78
N THR A 572 -5.40 8.12 24.44
CA THR A 572 -5.95 9.28 23.73
C THR A 572 -4.85 10.05 23.04
N PHE A 573 -5.20 10.74 21.97
CA PHE A 573 -4.31 11.74 21.37
C PHE A 573 -4.14 12.92 22.35
N GLU A 574 -2.91 13.37 22.53
CA GLU A 574 -2.60 14.52 23.36
C GLU A 574 -3.09 15.80 22.68
N LYS A 575 -3.75 16.66 23.45
CA LYS A 575 -4.20 17.96 22.96
C LYS A 575 -3.00 18.89 22.77
N PRO A 576 -2.75 19.40 21.55
CA PRO A 576 -1.62 20.28 21.29
C PRO A 576 -1.93 21.72 21.74
N THR A 577 -1.89 21.97 23.06
CA THR A 577 -2.26 23.25 23.66
C THR A 577 -1.46 24.43 23.13
N ASP A 578 -0.18 24.19 22.76
CA ASP A 578 0.69 25.21 22.20
C ASP A 578 0.29 25.64 20.77
N ASP A 579 -0.44 24.81 20.04
CA ASP A 579 -0.90 25.04 18.66
C ASP A 579 -2.39 25.44 18.58
N LEU A 580 -3.08 25.50 19.72
CA LEU A 580 -4.48 25.88 19.81
C LEU A 580 -4.65 27.22 20.53
N LYS A 581 -5.64 28.00 20.11
CA LYS A 581 -6.11 29.22 20.79
C LYS A 581 -7.62 29.13 20.97
N GLU A 582 -8.17 29.81 21.96
CA GLU A 582 -9.61 30.01 22.07
C GLU A 582 -10.04 31.17 21.19
N ILE A 583 -11.15 30.96 20.49
CA ILE A 583 -11.83 31.99 19.70
C ILE A 583 -13.30 32.03 20.09
N GLU A 584 -13.94 33.19 19.94
CA GLU A 584 -15.39 33.32 20.09
C GLU A 584 -16.10 33.03 18.78
N ILE A 585 -17.07 32.14 18.83
CA ILE A 585 -17.97 31.85 17.70
C ILE A 585 -19.42 32.14 18.09
N ASP A 586 -20.22 32.46 17.12
CA ASP A 586 -21.67 32.50 17.24
C ASP A 586 -22.20 31.10 17.60
N GLU A 587 -22.98 31.02 18.65
CA GLU A 587 -23.48 29.78 19.20
C GLU A 587 -24.44 29.03 18.27
N LYS A 588 -25.26 29.78 17.49
CA LYS A 588 -26.28 29.20 16.60
C LYS A 588 -25.69 28.65 15.30
N THR A 589 -24.70 29.34 14.74
CA THR A 589 -24.21 29.01 13.41
C THR A 589 -22.78 28.40 13.43
N GLY A 590 -22.04 28.55 14.54
CA GLY A 590 -20.69 28.03 14.68
C GLY A 590 -19.65 28.74 13.81
N TYR A 591 -19.89 29.97 13.40
CA TYR A 591 -18.94 30.81 12.67
C TYR A 591 -18.38 31.93 13.56
N ARG A 592 -17.40 32.68 13.06
CA ARG A 592 -16.82 33.80 13.83
C ARG A 592 -17.90 34.79 14.21
N LYS A 593 -17.97 35.18 15.51
CA LYS A 593 -18.84 36.19 15.99
C LYS A 593 -18.59 37.53 15.28
N PHE A 594 -19.62 38.10 14.68
CA PHE A 594 -19.54 39.36 13.97
C PHE A 594 -20.63 40.33 14.40
N TYR A 595 -21.83 39.82 14.69
CA TYR A 595 -22.96 40.59 15.18
C TYR A 595 -23.08 40.44 16.71
N ASP A 596 -23.92 41.28 17.33
CA ASP A 596 -24.23 41.13 18.75
C ASP A 596 -25.22 39.96 18.95
N VAL A 597 -24.67 38.77 19.01
CA VAL A 597 -25.39 37.50 19.17
C VAL A 597 -24.73 36.66 20.28
N GLU A 598 -25.50 35.71 20.80
CA GLU A 598 -24.98 34.75 21.76
C GLU A 598 -23.75 34.06 21.21
N SER A 599 -22.70 33.92 22.02
CA SER A 599 -21.42 33.36 21.61
C SER A 599 -20.86 32.36 22.62
N LYS A 600 -20.06 31.45 22.12
CA LYS A 600 -19.28 30.52 22.94
C LYS A 600 -17.82 30.48 22.51
N LYS A 601 -16.96 30.05 23.40
CA LYS A 601 -15.53 29.84 23.12
C LYS A 601 -15.30 28.42 22.63
N VAL A 602 -14.46 28.29 21.60
CA VAL A 602 -14.01 27.02 21.04
C VAL A 602 -12.52 27.04 20.76
N PHE A 603 -11.89 25.86 20.71
CA PHE A 603 -10.50 25.74 20.29
C PHE A 603 -10.37 25.85 18.78
N TYR A 604 -9.33 26.54 18.35
CA TYR A 604 -9.03 26.81 16.96
C TYR A 604 -7.52 26.79 16.73
N PRO A 605 -6.98 26.28 15.60
CA PRO A 605 -5.55 26.29 15.34
C PRO A 605 -4.99 27.71 15.28
N LYS A 606 -3.80 27.92 15.89
CA LYS A 606 -3.16 29.27 15.93
C LYS A 606 -2.81 29.76 14.53
N ASP A 607 -2.31 28.84 13.69
CA ASP A 607 -1.80 29.14 12.35
C ASP A 607 -2.87 29.06 11.25
N ALA A 608 -4.10 28.66 11.58
CA ALA A 608 -5.20 28.64 10.63
C ALA A 608 -5.59 30.06 10.19
N LYS A 609 -6.11 30.17 8.97
CA LYS A 609 -6.66 31.43 8.47
C LYS A 609 -7.79 31.92 9.38
N LEU A 610 -8.08 33.20 9.33
CA LEU A 610 -9.16 33.79 10.11
C LEU A 610 -10.48 33.09 9.77
N LEU A 611 -11.17 32.58 10.81
CA LEU A 611 -12.47 31.94 10.63
C LEU A 611 -13.45 32.92 9.95
N ARG A 612 -14.13 32.47 8.92
CA ARG A 612 -15.14 33.29 8.21
C ARG A 612 -16.33 33.61 9.12
N ILE A 613 -17.02 34.71 8.80
CA ILE A 613 -18.30 35.04 9.40
C ILE A 613 -19.40 34.14 8.85
N SER A 614 -20.52 34.04 9.57
CA SER A 614 -21.67 33.25 9.16
C SER A 614 -22.23 33.71 7.82
N PRO A 615 -22.41 32.82 6.82
CA PRO A 615 -23.08 33.16 5.57
C PRO A 615 -24.60 33.23 5.72
N TYR A 616 -25.13 32.96 6.91
CA TYR A 616 -26.56 32.83 7.16
C TYR A 616 -27.17 34.06 7.82
N TYR A 617 -26.41 35.08 8.18
CA TYR A 617 -26.95 36.29 8.73
C TYR A 617 -27.24 37.32 7.64
N LYS A 618 -28.46 37.94 7.75
CA LYS A 618 -28.91 39.05 6.93
C LYS A 618 -29.37 40.19 7.81
N LYS A 619 -28.97 41.40 7.43
CA LYS A 619 -29.46 42.61 8.03
C LYS A 619 -30.73 43.03 7.29
N ILE A 620 -31.84 43.13 8.03
CA ILE A 620 -33.13 43.59 7.49
C ILE A 620 -33.56 44.84 8.23
N PHE A 621 -34.47 45.57 7.61
CA PHE A 621 -35.16 46.72 8.24
C PHE A 621 -36.57 46.28 8.60
N VAL A 622 -36.98 46.62 9.84
CA VAL A 622 -38.31 46.30 10.36
C VAL A 622 -38.99 47.53 10.88
N ASP A 623 -40.33 47.51 10.87
CA ASP A 623 -41.18 48.55 11.48
C ASP A 623 -41.31 48.34 13.01
N GLU A 624 -42.18 49.13 13.65
CA GLU A 624 -42.49 49.10 15.08
C GLU A 624 -43.10 47.75 15.53
N ASN A 625 -43.67 46.97 14.58
CA ASN A 625 -44.32 45.70 14.81
C ASN A 625 -43.38 44.50 14.44
N ASP A 626 -42.06 44.74 14.24
CA ASP A 626 -41.08 43.76 13.80
C ASP A 626 -41.38 43.17 12.40
N MET A 627 -42.17 43.86 11.55
CA MET A 627 -42.43 43.45 10.16
C MET A 627 -41.34 43.99 9.24
N GLU A 628 -40.80 43.12 8.35
CA GLU A 628 -39.76 43.50 7.38
C GLU A 628 -40.35 44.57 6.42
N ILE A 629 -39.60 45.66 6.26
CA ILE A 629 -39.94 46.77 5.37
C ILE A 629 -38.82 47.07 4.39
N ASP A 630 -39.15 47.48 3.18
CA ASP A 630 -38.18 47.93 2.18
C ASP A 630 -38.12 49.46 2.06
N SER A 631 -37.20 49.96 1.25
CA SER A 631 -36.98 51.40 1.04
C SER A 631 -38.18 52.16 0.45
N ARG A 632 -39.20 51.44 0.01
CA ARG A 632 -40.44 52.00 -0.57
C ARG A 632 -41.57 52.10 0.45
N SER A 633 -41.36 51.57 1.64
CA SER A 633 -42.34 51.62 2.72
C SER A 633 -42.53 53.04 3.21
N PRO A 634 -43.81 53.53 3.41
CA PRO A 634 -44.09 54.84 3.96
C PRO A 634 -43.47 55.11 5.34
N ASN A 635 -43.20 54.07 6.08
CA ASN A 635 -42.60 54.13 7.44
C ASN A 635 -41.10 53.87 7.46
N PHE A 636 -40.39 53.90 6.32
CA PHE A 636 -38.96 53.58 6.25
C PHE A 636 -38.07 54.49 7.07
N ASP A 637 -38.51 55.74 7.31
CA ASP A 637 -37.76 56.66 8.19
C ASP A 637 -37.76 56.28 9.68
N LYS A 638 -38.73 55.46 10.11
CA LYS A 638 -38.83 54.92 11.48
C LYS A 638 -38.27 53.52 11.63
N ARG A 639 -37.55 53.04 10.62
CA ARG A 639 -37.02 51.68 10.59
C ARG A 639 -36.07 51.38 11.75
N LYS A 640 -36.15 50.14 12.23
CA LYS A 640 -35.15 49.54 13.11
C LYS A 640 -34.32 48.51 12.28
N GLU A 641 -33.03 48.42 12.58
CA GLU A 641 -32.17 47.37 12.03
C GLU A 641 -32.33 46.12 12.85
N LYS A 642 -32.55 44.97 12.20
CA LYS A 642 -32.64 43.68 12.83
C LYS A 642 -31.73 42.68 12.12
N ILE A 643 -30.97 41.89 12.86
CA ILE A 643 -30.17 40.78 12.33
C ILE A 643 -31.01 39.50 12.42
N VAL A 644 -31.22 38.85 11.30
CA VAL A 644 -32.00 37.62 11.20
C VAL A 644 -31.14 36.50 10.56
N ILE A 645 -31.46 35.25 10.88
CA ILE A 645 -30.88 34.10 10.15
C ILE A 645 -31.74 33.87 8.93
N GLU A 646 -31.16 33.97 7.74
CA GLU A 646 -31.76 33.61 6.47
C GLU A 646 -31.02 32.40 5.90
N TYR A 647 -31.65 31.26 5.96
CA TYR A 647 -31.10 30.04 5.38
C TYR A 647 -31.22 30.03 3.85
N PRO A 648 -30.36 29.25 3.14
CA PRO A 648 -30.57 29.00 1.71
C PRO A 648 -32.00 28.52 1.42
N ILE A 649 -32.49 28.82 0.23
CA ILE A 649 -33.88 28.52 -0.12
C ILE A 649 -34.21 27.03 -0.03
N GLU A 650 -33.28 26.16 -0.33
CA GLU A 650 -33.43 24.72 -0.24
C GLU A 650 -33.67 24.26 1.21
N VAL A 651 -33.00 24.91 2.18
CA VAL A 651 -33.17 24.65 3.61
C VAL A 651 -34.51 25.17 4.09
N SER A 652 -34.88 26.38 3.70
CA SER A 652 -36.18 26.98 4.02
C SER A 652 -37.34 26.14 3.47
N ASN A 653 -37.23 25.65 2.23
CA ASN A 653 -38.18 24.69 1.64
C ASN A 653 -38.28 23.39 2.44
N TYR A 654 -37.14 22.83 2.83
CA TYR A 654 -37.13 21.59 3.60
C TYR A 654 -37.81 21.78 4.96
N PHE A 655 -37.51 22.85 5.67
CA PHE A 655 -38.16 23.16 6.97
C PHE A 655 -39.65 23.35 6.84
N PHE A 656 -40.06 24.05 5.80
CA PHE A 656 -41.50 24.22 5.54
C PHE A 656 -42.22 22.90 5.28
N LEU A 657 -41.67 22.05 4.41
CA LEU A 657 -42.27 20.75 4.07
C LEU A 657 -42.32 19.79 5.27
N ASN A 658 -41.47 19.99 6.27
CA ASN A 658 -41.43 19.18 7.49
C ASN A 658 -42.08 19.86 8.70
N GLY A 659 -42.88 20.92 8.48
CA GLY A 659 -43.67 21.55 9.52
C GLY A 659 -42.92 22.53 10.42
N VAL A 660 -41.65 22.84 10.08
CA VAL A 660 -40.85 23.88 10.75
C VAL A 660 -41.12 25.20 10.00
N ARG A 661 -41.96 26.09 10.54
CA ARG A 661 -42.32 27.32 9.90
C ARG A 661 -41.20 28.36 9.97
N GLU A 662 -40.66 28.75 8.81
CA GLU A 662 -39.92 29.99 8.62
C GLU A 662 -40.19 30.55 7.22
N ASN A 663 -40.60 31.76 7.16
CA ASN A 663 -40.87 32.65 6.01
C ASN A 663 -42.18 32.46 5.23
N LYS A 664 -42.89 33.57 5.04
CA LYS A 664 -44.21 33.62 4.38
C LYS A 664 -44.17 33.97 2.89
N ASN A 665 -43.00 34.28 2.32
CA ASN A 665 -42.91 34.83 0.96
C ASN A 665 -42.64 33.74 -0.09
N VAL A 666 -43.29 33.85 -1.25
CA VAL A 666 -43.00 32.98 -2.41
C VAL A 666 -41.62 33.32 -2.97
N LYS A 667 -40.80 32.30 -3.23
CA LYS A 667 -39.46 32.45 -3.80
C LYS A 667 -39.18 31.40 -4.87
N ILE A 668 -38.25 31.73 -5.81
CA ILE A 668 -37.77 30.78 -6.79
C ILE A 668 -36.76 29.82 -6.10
N ALA A 669 -37.14 28.55 -5.97
CA ALA A 669 -36.31 27.51 -5.36
C ALA A 669 -35.30 26.90 -6.35
N TYR A 670 -35.67 26.85 -7.62
CA TYR A 670 -34.82 26.36 -8.71
C TYR A 670 -35.26 26.94 -10.07
N PRO A 671 -34.32 27.34 -10.93
CA PRO A 671 -32.87 27.43 -10.74
C PRO A 671 -32.46 28.51 -9.73
N VAL A 672 -31.25 28.38 -9.15
CA VAL A 672 -30.67 29.44 -8.34
C VAL A 672 -29.90 30.44 -9.19
N GLN A 673 -29.63 31.61 -8.64
CA GLN A 673 -28.94 32.72 -9.34
C GLN A 673 -27.58 32.24 -9.89
N ASN A 674 -27.31 32.51 -11.16
CA ASN A 674 -26.09 32.16 -11.91
C ASN A 674 -25.82 30.65 -12.05
N LEU A 675 -26.83 29.80 -11.91
CA LEU A 675 -26.70 28.36 -12.11
C LEU A 675 -26.36 28.06 -13.58
N ASN A 676 -25.43 27.13 -13.78
CA ASN A 676 -25.13 26.51 -15.09
C ASN A 676 -25.80 25.14 -15.16
N ILE A 677 -26.79 24.96 -15.99
CA ILE A 677 -27.51 23.71 -16.23
C ILE A 677 -26.94 23.07 -17.50
N PHE A 678 -26.45 21.84 -17.41
CA PHE A 678 -25.89 21.10 -18.55
C PHE A 678 -26.90 20.09 -19.10
N VAL A 679 -27.18 20.17 -20.38
CA VAL A 679 -28.11 19.26 -21.07
C VAL A 679 -27.27 18.18 -21.81
N PRO A 680 -27.54 16.86 -21.62
CA PRO A 680 -26.79 15.80 -22.29
C PRO A 680 -26.91 15.84 -23.83
N LYS A 681 -25.83 15.41 -24.52
CA LYS A 681 -25.72 15.42 -26.00
C LYS A 681 -26.65 14.45 -26.75
N ASP A 682 -27.18 13.40 -26.10
CA ASP A 682 -27.61 12.19 -26.81
C ASP A 682 -29.12 12.05 -27.05
N PHE A 683 -29.86 13.15 -27.03
CA PHE A 683 -31.29 13.09 -27.36
C PHE A 683 -31.67 14.23 -28.33
N ASP A 684 -32.11 13.88 -29.51
CA ASP A 684 -32.80 14.77 -30.46
C ASP A 684 -34.18 15.18 -29.90
N GLY A 685 -34.18 16.17 -29.04
CA GLY A 685 -35.41 16.74 -28.48
C GLY A 685 -35.10 17.70 -27.32
N TYR A 686 -35.83 18.83 -27.30
CA TYR A 686 -35.76 19.81 -26.23
C TYR A 686 -36.05 19.14 -24.87
N LYS A 687 -35.12 19.19 -23.96
CA LYS A 687 -35.33 18.65 -22.60
C LYS A 687 -36.02 19.72 -21.76
N LYS A 688 -37.09 19.31 -21.13
CA LYS A 688 -37.81 20.14 -20.17
C LYS A 688 -36.96 20.30 -18.89
N VAL A 689 -36.69 21.55 -18.56
CA VAL A 689 -36.02 21.92 -17.32
C VAL A 689 -37.09 22.24 -16.28
N ALA A 690 -37.02 21.60 -15.12
CA ALA A 690 -37.93 21.87 -14.02
C ALA A 690 -37.61 23.23 -13.39
N MET A 691 -38.62 24.08 -13.20
CA MET A 691 -38.57 25.30 -12.38
C MET A 691 -39.35 25.05 -11.12
N LYS A 692 -38.81 25.38 -9.94
CA LYS A 692 -39.45 25.11 -8.65
C LYS A 692 -39.62 26.37 -7.83
N LEU A 693 -40.74 26.48 -7.17
CA LEU A 693 -41.04 27.56 -6.22
C LEU A 693 -41.10 27.02 -4.78
N TYR A 694 -40.59 27.84 -3.90
CA TYR A 694 -40.99 27.84 -2.50
C TYR A 694 -42.29 28.68 -2.43
N ASN A 695 -43.42 28.04 -2.24
CA ASN A 695 -44.73 28.64 -2.17
C ASN A 695 -45.49 28.06 -0.97
N PRO A 696 -45.23 28.60 0.24
CA PRO A 696 -45.74 28.03 1.48
C PRO A 696 -47.25 28.21 1.62
N ASN A 697 -47.80 29.30 1.08
CA ASN A 697 -49.21 29.66 1.21
C ASN A 697 -50.06 29.21 0.02
N ASN A 698 -49.48 28.48 -0.95
CA ASN A 698 -50.11 28.15 -2.22
C ASN A 698 -50.65 29.38 -2.96
N GLU A 699 -49.92 30.50 -2.89
CA GLU A 699 -50.28 31.74 -3.58
C GLU A 699 -50.20 31.54 -5.09
N TYR A 700 -51.08 32.16 -5.82
CA TYR A 700 -50.99 32.21 -7.27
C TYR A 700 -49.93 33.23 -7.68
N VAL A 701 -49.11 32.85 -8.68
CA VAL A 701 -48.03 33.67 -9.22
C VAL A 701 -48.06 33.71 -10.72
N TYR A 702 -47.69 34.87 -11.25
CA TYR A 702 -47.45 35.07 -12.67
C TYR A 702 -46.02 34.63 -12.97
N TRP A 703 -45.88 33.72 -13.92
CA TRP A 703 -44.58 33.18 -14.35
C TRP A 703 -44.14 33.87 -15.63
N TYR A 704 -42.89 34.32 -15.67
CA TYR A 704 -42.25 34.88 -16.85
C TYR A 704 -40.92 34.21 -17.09
N LEU A 705 -40.65 33.81 -18.34
CA LEU A 705 -39.42 33.24 -18.77
C LEU A 705 -38.85 34.11 -19.90
N ASP A 706 -37.62 34.59 -19.76
CA ASP A 706 -36.96 35.50 -20.70
C ASP A 706 -37.84 36.73 -21.07
N GLU A 707 -38.60 37.23 -20.10
CA GLU A 707 -39.56 38.31 -20.19
C GLU A 707 -40.93 37.93 -20.80
N ASP A 708 -41.08 36.74 -21.37
CA ASP A 708 -42.36 36.27 -21.90
C ASP A 708 -43.24 35.68 -20.78
N TYR A 709 -44.50 36.05 -20.81
CA TYR A 709 -45.50 35.50 -19.89
C TYR A 709 -45.78 34.03 -20.22
N VAL A 710 -45.52 33.12 -19.26
CA VAL A 710 -45.63 31.66 -19.45
C VAL A 710 -46.74 31.01 -18.58
N GLY A 711 -47.47 31.80 -17.80
CA GLY A 711 -48.65 31.30 -17.11
C GLY A 711 -48.89 31.92 -15.73
N TYR A 712 -50.09 31.65 -15.20
CA TYR A 712 -50.55 32.03 -13.87
C TYR A 712 -51.01 30.76 -13.15
N SER A 713 -50.33 30.38 -12.06
CA SER A 713 -50.64 29.17 -11.30
C SER A 713 -50.02 29.22 -9.91
N ASN A 714 -50.53 28.40 -9.02
CA ASN A 714 -49.95 28.12 -7.69
C ASN A 714 -49.09 26.84 -7.65
N GLU A 715 -48.77 26.30 -8.83
CA GLU A 715 -47.94 25.11 -8.96
C GLU A 715 -46.54 25.34 -8.40
N LYS A 716 -46.04 24.40 -7.61
CA LYS A 716 -44.71 24.48 -7.01
C LYS A 716 -43.62 24.04 -7.98
N GLU A 717 -43.96 23.40 -9.09
CA GLU A 717 -43.05 22.94 -10.10
C GLU A 717 -43.66 23.06 -11.51
N LYS A 718 -42.91 23.67 -12.45
CA LYS A 718 -43.22 23.72 -13.86
C LYS A 718 -42.06 23.31 -14.71
N PHE A 719 -42.35 22.75 -15.88
CA PHE A 719 -41.33 22.26 -16.81
C PHE A 719 -41.34 23.12 -18.07
N PHE A 720 -40.17 23.67 -18.44
CA PHE A 720 -39.99 24.50 -19.60
C PHE A 720 -38.97 23.89 -20.57
N GLU A 721 -39.26 24.01 -21.86
CA GLU A 721 -38.31 23.71 -22.92
C GLU A 721 -37.43 24.95 -23.13
N LEU A 722 -36.11 24.81 -23.00
CA LEU A 722 -35.16 25.90 -23.03
C LEU A 722 -34.04 25.64 -24.04
N ASP A 723 -33.70 26.67 -24.78
CA ASP A 723 -32.54 26.66 -25.66
C ASP A 723 -31.22 26.79 -24.89
N ILE A 724 -30.10 26.57 -25.57
CA ILE A 724 -28.76 26.83 -25.03
C ILE A 724 -28.56 28.34 -24.94
N GLY A 725 -28.19 28.84 -23.76
CA GLY A 725 -28.00 30.29 -23.58
C GLY A 725 -28.27 30.76 -22.17
N LYS A 726 -28.33 32.07 -22.03
CA LYS A 726 -28.67 32.75 -20.78
C LYS A 726 -30.20 32.94 -20.71
N HIS A 727 -30.76 32.57 -19.58
CA HIS A 727 -32.18 32.64 -19.30
C HIS A 727 -32.46 33.43 -18.02
N LYS A 728 -33.67 33.97 -17.93
CA LYS A 728 -34.17 34.70 -16.77
C LYS A 728 -35.56 34.19 -16.40
N LEU A 729 -35.71 33.63 -15.20
CA LEU A 729 -37.01 33.31 -14.63
C LEU A 729 -37.44 34.43 -13.70
N THR A 730 -38.65 34.94 -13.89
CA THR A 730 -39.28 35.94 -13.00
C THR A 730 -40.64 35.42 -12.54
N ILE A 731 -40.92 35.59 -11.26
CA ILE A 731 -42.27 35.40 -10.70
C ILE A 731 -42.77 36.69 -10.10
N ILE A 732 -44.07 36.91 -10.20
CA ILE A 732 -44.76 38.05 -9.57
C ILE A 732 -45.99 37.50 -8.84
N THR A 733 -46.10 37.80 -7.55
CA THR A 733 -47.24 37.40 -6.73
C THR A 733 -48.41 38.37 -6.94
N GLU A 734 -49.61 37.98 -6.52
CA GLU A 734 -50.81 38.87 -6.65
C GLU A 734 -50.68 40.19 -5.89
N ASN A 735 -49.91 40.22 -4.80
CA ASN A 735 -49.61 41.43 -4.04
C ASN A 735 -48.48 42.27 -4.66
N GLY A 736 -47.99 41.89 -5.85
CA GLY A 736 -46.99 42.65 -6.60
C GLY A 736 -45.53 42.36 -6.20
N ALA A 737 -45.27 41.44 -5.27
CA ALA A 737 -43.90 41.06 -4.95
C ALA A 737 -43.27 40.31 -6.15
N ARG A 738 -42.09 40.77 -6.56
CA ARG A 738 -41.35 40.24 -7.71
C ARG A 738 -40.05 39.59 -7.27
N GLU A 739 -39.79 38.39 -7.81
CA GLU A 739 -38.47 37.72 -7.69
C GLU A 739 -37.97 37.29 -9.05
N GLU A 740 -36.66 37.43 -9.29
CA GLU A 740 -36.04 37.02 -10.54
C GLU A 740 -34.70 36.30 -10.31
N VAL A 741 -34.44 35.31 -11.15
CA VAL A 741 -33.21 34.54 -11.15
C VAL A 741 -32.68 34.40 -12.58
N LYS A 742 -31.37 34.66 -12.76
CA LYS A 742 -30.66 34.46 -14.03
C LYS A 742 -29.84 33.18 -13.96
N PHE A 743 -29.87 32.38 -15.02
CA PHE A 743 -29.17 31.11 -15.11
C PHE A 743 -28.75 30.83 -16.56
N ASN A 744 -27.90 29.82 -16.75
CA ASN A 744 -27.42 29.46 -18.10
C ASN A 744 -27.75 27.99 -18.41
N ILE A 745 -28.14 27.72 -19.65
CA ILE A 745 -28.25 26.39 -20.22
C ILE A 745 -27.03 26.13 -21.09
N ASN A 746 -26.25 25.10 -20.79
CA ASN A 746 -25.05 24.74 -21.52
C ASN A 746 -25.18 23.33 -22.14
N LYS A 747 -24.55 23.14 -23.29
CA LYS A 747 -24.41 21.82 -23.88
C LYS A 747 -23.26 21.09 -23.18
N ARG A 748 -23.47 19.81 -22.87
CA ARG A 748 -22.42 18.99 -22.23
C ARG A 748 -21.42 18.49 -23.26
#